data_8a94529784d3b8321bc5848bb2399022
#
_entry.id   8a94529784d3b8321bc5848bb2399022
#
_cell.length_a   1.000
_cell.length_b   1.000
_cell.length_c   1.000
_cell.angle_alpha   90.00
_cell.angle_beta   90.00
_cell.angle_gamma   90.00
#
_symmetry.space_group_name_H-M   'P 1'
#
loop_
_entity.id
_entity.type
_entity.pdbx_description
1 polymer ?
#
loop_
_entity_poly.entity_id
_entity_poly.type
_entity_poly.pdbx_seq_one_letter_code
_entity_poly.pdbx_strand_id
1 'polypeptide(L)'
;MNNQKLGILVKRSFAIVIGLAILSTPTIGKEAKSMSPIIQQYCVLCHNDVILQAGMSLQHFDVDHPEMNPVLAEKMILKLRAGMMPPQEAPQPDKETLQLLVKSIETKLDKAARKRNDPGTRPFQRLNRAEYTQQIKDILGLTVNPAEWLPEDQISASFDNIADVQTISATSMTAYLNAASDIARRAIGQSNAPTLAKTYTNSPSVSQHEWEPVEGAPYGTRGGISALHNFPADGKYIFEMGFMSGWGERYHDIDISVDGEHLTTVRYGGEIDFQGRKKFPMETDPVFIRAGERRITATFIRKMDGPYEDLIRPNDWSLTGTETSYGTTSLPHLMRLTIEGPYNPTGVSENRTRKQIFTCRPTSLAEEIPCAKKILTQLASKAYGRKASENDIDDLLTFYSMGAKDGGFEIGVRFALEAILSSPHFLLRMEHEPNEITPGDVYTLDDMALAKRLSFFIWGTNPDAELLRLANQGKLSRNRVLKAQVRRMLADPRSEALATRFASLWLRLQDLEKVEPDSFWFPNYSQQLMIAMRRETELFFYHLVREDRSMLELYNANYSFLNQRLAEHYGIPNVLGEEFRKVEYTDGQRRGILGHGSILVQTSLGNRTSPVLRGKWVLEVLLGAPPPPPPPGIPDLEETVGSESGRILTTRERLEMHRANPVCAACHRLMDPIGLALDNFDVTGKWRIREHGSPLDTQSIFYDGTPITTPADLSQKLLERPIPLIRQFTQNLMAFGLGRRIDATDQSTVRKIVAAAEKNDYRMSSFILNVAMSDEFRKKKAIYAEEITLDNVVH
;
A
#
# COMPACT_ATOMS: atom_id res chain seq x y z
N MET A 1 -66.20 0.96 36.36
CA MET A 1 -67.61 0.47 36.09
C MET A 1 -67.47 -0.75 35.23
N ASN A 2 -67.60 -1.83 35.78
CA ASN A 2 -68.47 -2.99 35.47
C ASN A 2 -68.11 -3.75 34.19
N ASN A 3 -67.61 -4.93 34.40
CA ASN A 3 -68.21 -6.26 34.69
C ASN A 3 -68.52 -7.00 33.38
N GLN A 4 -68.12 -8.16 33.24
CA GLN A 4 -68.25 -9.49 33.85
C GLN A 4 -68.50 -10.51 32.70
N LYS A 5 -67.77 -11.54 32.73
CA LYS A 5 -68.00 -12.96 33.06
C LYS A 5 -68.44 -13.85 31.89
N LEU A 6 -67.67 -14.88 31.63
CA LEU A 6 -67.82 -16.28 32.11
C LEU A 6 -68.75 -17.12 31.25
N GLY A 7 -68.29 -18.27 30.82
CA GLY A 7 -69.08 -19.36 30.29
C GLY A 7 -68.32 -20.56 29.77
N ILE A 8 -67.97 -21.47 30.64
CA ILE A 8 -67.56 -22.88 30.53
C ILE A 8 -68.65 -23.77 29.93
N LEU A 9 -68.32 -24.78 29.07
CA LEU A 9 -68.64 -26.20 29.20
C LEU A 9 -68.49 -26.96 27.87
N VAL A 10 -67.52 -27.86 27.79
CA VAL A 10 -67.60 -29.35 27.90
C VAL A 10 -68.67 -30.06 27.04
N LYS A 11 -68.29 -30.84 26.00
CA LYS A 11 -68.37 -32.30 25.98
C LYS A 11 -68.19 -32.98 24.62
N ARG A 12 -67.33 -34.01 24.65
CA ARG A 12 -67.39 -35.37 24.06
C ARG A 12 -67.22 -35.60 22.55
N SER A 13 -66.09 -36.22 22.33
CA SER A 13 -65.80 -37.50 21.60
C SER A 13 -66.79 -38.02 20.55
N PHE A 14 -66.29 -38.17 19.33
CA PHE A 14 -66.58 -39.35 18.50
C PHE A 14 -65.32 -39.65 17.65
N ALA A 15 -64.76 -40.85 17.88
CA ALA A 15 -63.69 -41.43 17.07
C ALA A 15 -64.24 -42.01 15.77
N ILE A 16 -63.79 -41.54 14.61
CA ILE A 16 -63.96 -42.28 13.37
C ILE A 16 -62.57 -42.59 12.86
N VAL A 17 -62.18 -43.83 12.89
CA VAL A 17 -60.97 -44.36 12.23
C VAL A 17 -61.30 -44.50 10.74
N ILE A 18 -60.69 -43.63 9.89
CA ILE A 18 -60.62 -43.82 8.48
C ILE A 18 -59.14 -44.12 8.15
N GLY A 19 -58.86 -45.38 7.82
CA GLY A 19 -57.55 -45.79 7.32
C GLY A 19 -57.24 -45.12 5.98
N LEU A 20 -56.28 -44.15 5.99
CA LEU A 20 -55.70 -43.62 4.79
C LEU A 20 -54.44 -44.43 4.45
N ALA A 21 -54.55 -45.21 3.39
CA ALA A 21 -53.38 -45.79 2.73
C ALA A 21 -52.42 -44.67 2.31
N ILE A 22 -51.24 -44.60 2.94
CA ILE A 22 -50.17 -43.76 2.54
C ILE A 22 -49.61 -44.34 1.25
N LEU A 23 -50.03 -43.77 0.11
CA LEU A 23 -49.33 -43.88 -1.16
C LEU A 23 -48.01 -43.06 -1.01
N SER A 24 -46.92 -43.77 -0.73
CA SER A 24 -45.57 -43.21 -0.86
C SER A 24 -45.32 -42.89 -2.32
N THR A 25 -45.58 -41.65 -2.71
CA THR A 25 -45.05 -41.10 -3.94
C THR A 25 -43.52 -41.08 -3.81
N PRO A 26 -42.78 -41.69 -4.75
CA PRO A 26 -41.35 -41.50 -4.77
C PRO A 26 -41.10 -40.01 -5.06
N THR A 27 -40.46 -39.34 -4.13
CA THR A 27 -39.82 -38.05 -4.37
C THR A 27 -38.76 -38.28 -5.42
N ILE A 28 -39.12 -38.11 -6.70
CA ILE A 28 -38.16 -38.00 -7.79
C ILE A 28 -37.37 -36.76 -7.45
N GLY A 29 -36.15 -36.98 -6.93
CA GLY A 29 -35.16 -35.92 -6.85
C GLY A 29 -35.07 -35.30 -8.26
N LYS A 30 -35.40 -34.02 -8.41
CA LYS A 30 -35.08 -33.28 -9.61
C LYS A 30 -33.56 -33.39 -9.77
N GLU A 31 -33.10 -34.31 -10.63
CA GLU A 31 -31.75 -34.25 -11.15
C GLU A 31 -31.57 -32.83 -11.73
N ALA A 32 -30.64 -32.10 -11.17
CA ALA A 32 -30.33 -30.77 -11.66
C ALA A 32 -29.88 -30.94 -13.13
N LYS A 33 -30.65 -30.39 -14.05
CA LYS A 33 -30.37 -30.45 -15.49
C LYS A 33 -28.94 -29.95 -15.70
N SER A 34 -28.09 -30.76 -16.36
CA SER A 34 -26.72 -30.37 -16.68
C SER A 34 -26.70 -29.04 -17.44
N MET A 35 -25.76 -28.17 -17.09
CA MET A 35 -25.54 -26.88 -17.77
C MET A 35 -24.58 -27.01 -18.98
N SER A 36 -24.16 -28.24 -19.32
CA SER A 36 -23.28 -28.50 -20.45
C SER A 36 -23.79 -27.94 -21.77
N PRO A 37 -25.09 -28.03 -22.09
CA PRO A 37 -25.63 -27.45 -23.32
C PRO A 37 -25.41 -25.95 -23.46
N ILE A 38 -25.43 -25.21 -22.34
CA ILE A 38 -25.20 -23.76 -22.33
C ILE A 38 -23.75 -23.45 -22.70
N ILE A 39 -22.78 -24.20 -22.15
CA ILE A 39 -21.36 -24.05 -22.51
C ILE A 39 -21.16 -24.34 -24.00
N GLN A 40 -21.72 -25.43 -24.50
CA GLN A 40 -21.58 -25.83 -25.92
C GLN A 40 -22.20 -24.80 -26.86
N GLN A 41 -23.36 -24.25 -26.52
CA GLN A 41 -24.08 -23.33 -27.38
C GLN A 41 -23.50 -21.93 -27.43
N TYR A 42 -23.01 -21.40 -26.30
CA TYR A 42 -22.65 -19.98 -26.15
C TYR A 42 -21.15 -19.71 -25.92
N CYS A 43 -20.38 -20.70 -25.49
CA CYS A 43 -18.97 -20.50 -25.13
C CYS A 43 -18.00 -21.16 -26.13
N VAL A 44 -18.30 -22.41 -26.54
CA VAL A 44 -17.42 -23.21 -27.41
C VAL A 44 -17.30 -22.62 -28.83
N LEU A 45 -18.24 -21.77 -29.25
CA LEU A 45 -18.15 -21.05 -30.53
C LEU A 45 -16.82 -20.28 -30.68
N CYS A 46 -16.30 -19.69 -29.61
CA CYS A 46 -15.06 -18.93 -29.60
C CYS A 46 -13.95 -19.62 -28.79
N HIS A 47 -14.32 -20.35 -27.74
CA HIS A 47 -13.40 -21.04 -26.86
C HIS A 47 -13.33 -22.54 -27.15
N ASN A 48 -12.81 -22.89 -28.33
CA ASN A 48 -12.57 -24.25 -28.76
C ASN A 48 -11.10 -24.49 -29.10
N ASP A 49 -10.72 -25.72 -29.34
CA ASP A 49 -9.33 -26.14 -29.57
C ASP A 49 -8.70 -25.56 -30.86
N VAL A 50 -9.52 -25.04 -31.79
CA VAL A 50 -9.06 -24.45 -33.05
C VAL A 50 -8.85 -22.95 -32.91
N ILE A 51 -9.82 -22.22 -32.33
CA ILE A 51 -9.82 -20.76 -32.24
C ILE A 51 -8.99 -20.30 -31.04
N LEU A 52 -9.05 -21.03 -29.92
CA LEU A 52 -8.33 -20.72 -28.68
C LEU A 52 -8.42 -19.25 -28.24
N GLN A 53 -9.63 -18.65 -28.33
CA GLN A 53 -9.80 -17.25 -27.99
C GLN A 53 -9.26 -16.93 -26.61
N ALA A 54 -8.37 -15.93 -26.48
CA ALA A 54 -7.62 -15.60 -25.29
C ALA A 54 -6.82 -16.78 -24.69
N GLY A 55 -6.33 -17.71 -25.55
CA GLY A 55 -5.54 -18.87 -25.14
C GLY A 55 -6.34 -19.93 -24.35
N MET A 56 -7.68 -19.98 -24.52
CA MET A 56 -8.54 -20.81 -23.68
C MET A 56 -9.49 -21.66 -24.54
N SER A 57 -9.60 -22.96 -24.21
CA SER A 57 -10.62 -23.87 -24.73
C SER A 57 -11.57 -24.32 -23.63
N LEU A 58 -12.87 -24.33 -23.97
CA LEU A 58 -13.95 -24.85 -23.12
C LEU A 58 -14.60 -26.08 -23.75
N GLN A 59 -14.04 -26.58 -24.86
CA GLN A 59 -14.62 -27.70 -25.65
C GLN A 59 -14.77 -28.96 -24.81
N HIS A 60 -13.81 -29.22 -23.92
CA HIS A 60 -13.78 -30.37 -23.01
C HIS A 60 -14.04 -30.02 -21.56
N PHE A 61 -14.52 -28.79 -21.27
CA PHE A 61 -14.81 -28.38 -19.91
C PHE A 61 -16.08 -29.07 -19.39
N ASP A 62 -15.90 -29.89 -18.35
CA ASP A 62 -17.03 -30.56 -17.68
C ASP A 62 -17.62 -29.62 -16.60
N VAL A 63 -18.75 -29.01 -16.91
CA VAL A 63 -19.47 -28.11 -15.99
C VAL A 63 -20.13 -28.85 -14.83
N ASP A 64 -20.24 -30.19 -14.92
CA ASP A 64 -20.78 -31.03 -13.85
C ASP A 64 -19.69 -31.41 -12.84
N HIS A 65 -18.43 -31.37 -13.26
CA HIS A 65 -17.24 -31.61 -12.44
C HIS A 65 -16.21 -30.46 -12.56
N PRO A 66 -16.56 -29.18 -12.28
CA PRO A 66 -15.66 -28.04 -12.44
C PRO A 66 -14.42 -28.10 -11.54
N GLU A 67 -14.48 -28.92 -10.48
CA GLU A 67 -13.34 -29.17 -9.58
C GLU A 67 -12.18 -29.94 -10.23
N MET A 68 -12.37 -30.50 -11.40
CA MET A 68 -11.29 -31.12 -12.20
C MET A 68 -10.41 -30.05 -12.87
N ASN A 69 -10.94 -28.85 -13.12
CA ASN A 69 -10.19 -27.71 -13.60
C ASN A 69 -10.64 -26.42 -12.90
N PRO A 70 -10.30 -26.27 -11.60
CA PRO A 70 -10.83 -25.19 -10.78
C PRO A 70 -10.32 -23.82 -11.22
N VAL A 71 -9.11 -23.71 -11.75
CA VAL A 71 -8.54 -22.46 -12.26
C VAL A 71 -9.35 -21.94 -13.46
N LEU A 72 -9.68 -22.80 -14.41
CA LEU A 72 -10.51 -22.43 -15.55
C LEU A 72 -11.92 -22.04 -15.12
N ALA A 73 -12.52 -22.84 -14.24
CA ALA A 73 -13.86 -22.57 -13.69
C ALA A 73 -13.93 -21.20 -12.99
N GLU A 74 -12.93 -20.84 -12.19
CA GLU A 74 -12.90 -19.54 -11.49
C GLU A 74 -12.69 -18.36 -12.46
N LYS A 75 -11.88 -18.53 -13.52
CA LYS A 75 -11.77 -17.55 -14.61
C LYS A 75 -13.11 -17.32 -15.31
N MET A 76 -13.87 -18.39 -15.58
CA MET A 76 -15.21 -18.29 -16.15
C MET A 76 -16.16 -17.52 -15.22
N ILE A 77 -16.24 -17.91 -13.95
CA ILE A 77 -17.07 -17.23 -12.94
C ILE A 77 -16.77 -15.72 -12.93
N LEU A 78 -15.50 -15.35 -12.91
CA LEU A 78 -15.08 -13.94 -12.84
C LEU A 78 -15.61 -13.15 -14.06
N LYS A 79 -15.37 -13.64 -15.27
CA LYS A 79 -15.80 -12.97 -16.52
C LYS A 79 -17.32 -12.91 -16.66
N LEU A 80 -18.03 -13.96 -16.27
CA LEU A 80 -19.49 -14.00 -16.27
C LEU A 80 -20.10 -13.04 -15.22
N ARG A 81 -19.56 -13.00 -14.01
CA ARG A 81 -19.99 -12.07 -12.94
C ARG A 81 -19.73 -10.61 -13.32
N ALA A 82 -18.62 -10.33 -13.99
CA ALA A 82 -18.30 -8.99 -14.48
C ALA A 82 -19.19 -8.58 -15.68
N GLY A 83 -19.89 -9.51 -16.32
CA GLY A 83 -20.70 -9.26 -17.51
C GLY A 83 -19.87 -9.01 -18.77
N MET A 84 -18.63 -9.52 -18.79
CA MET A 84 -17.72 -9.42 -19.92
C MET A 84 -17.91 -10.55 -20.94
N MET A 85 -18.58 -11.62 -20.52
CA MET A 85 -18.82 -12.80 -21.35
C MET A 85 -20.26 -13.27 -21.22
N PRO A 86 -20.87 -13.75 -22.34
CA PRO A 86 -20.40 -13.60 -23.73
C PRO A 86 -20.29 -12.13 -24.15
N PRO A 87 -19.43 -11.78 -25.16
CA PRO A 87 -19.39 -10.42 -25.72
C PRO A 87 -20.75 -10.03 -26.29
N GLN A 88 -21.05 -8.72 -26.35
CA GLN A 88 -22.38 -8.23 -26.76
C GLN A 88 -22.80 -8.66 -28.17
N GLU A 89 -21.85 -8.74 -29.09
CA GLU A 89 -22.12 -9.12 -30.48
C GLU A 89 -22.32 -10.64 -30.64
N ALA A 90 -22.03 -11.43 -29.63
CA ALA A 90 -22.25 -12.87 -29.61
C ALA A 90 -23.66 -13.22 -29.12
N PRO A 91 -24.19 -14.40 -29.48
CA PRO A 91 -25.44 -14.89 -28.93
C PRO A 91 -25.41 -14.90 -27.40
N GLN A 92 -26.45 -14.34 -26.76
CA GLN A 92 -26.55 -14.20 -25.33
C GLN A 92 -27.57 -15.19 -24.75
N PRO A 93 -27.22 -15.98 -23.71
CA PRO A 93 -28.22 -16.61 -22.88
C PRO A 93 -29.00 -15.53 -22.08
N ASP A 94 -30.20 -15.83 -21.62
CA ASP A 94 -30.92 -14.94 -20.72
C ASP A 94 -30.17 -14.79 -19.37
N LYS A 95 -30.46 -13.68 -18.65
CA LYS A 95 -29.77 -13.35 -17.39
C LYS A 95 -29.96 -14.41 -16.31
N GLU A 96 -31.11 -15.05 -16.26
CA GLU A 96 -31.43 -16.10 -15.27
C GLU A 96 -30.57 -17.34 -15.53
N THR A 97 -30.47 -17.77 -16.79
CA THR A 97 -29.62 -18.90 -17.23
C THR A 97 -28.15 -18.64 -16.89
N LEU A 98 -27.61 -17.43 -17.14
CA LEU A 98 -26.23 -17.09 -16.75
C LEU A 98 -26.01 -17.14 -15.25
N GLN A 99 -26.97 -16.61 -14.47
CA GLN A 99 -26.90 -16.66 -13.01
C GLN A 99 -26.93 -18.08 -12.47
N LEU A 100 -27.79 -18.94 -13.03
CA LEU A 100 -27.89 -20.35 -12.67
C LEU A 100 -26.60 -21.11 -13.03
N LEU A 101 -26.00 -20.86 -14.19
CA LEU A 101 -24.74 -21.45 -14.60
C LEU A 101 -23.62 -21.11 -13.59
N VAL A 102 -23.44 -19.82 -13.31
CA VAL A 102 -22.40 -19.37 -12.34
C VAL A 102 -22.63 -19.97 -10.97
N LYS A 103 -23.89 -19.91 -10.47
CA LYS A 103 -24.23 -20.47 -9.15
C LYS A 103 -24.01 -21.98 -9.08
N SER A 104 -24.28 -22.69 -10.17
CA SER A 104 -24.03 -24.15 -10.25
C SER A 104 -22.54 -24.46 -10.12
N ILE A 105 -21.69 -23.75 -10.89
CA ILE A 105 -20.23 -23.92 -10.85
C ILE A 105 -19.68 -23.56 -9.45
N GLU A 106 -20.06 -22.41 -8.90
CA GLU A 106 -19.66 -21.98 -7.54
C GLU A 106 -20.03 -23.00 -6.49
N THR A 107 -21.27 -23.54 -6.53
CA THR A 107 -21.76 -24.52 -5.54
C THR A 107 -20.96 -25.82 -5.56
N LYS A 108 -20.59 -26.29 -6.77
CA LYS A 108 -19.81 -27.53 -6.95
C LYS A 108 -18.38 -27.35 -6.47
N LEU A 109 -17.73 -26.21 -6.84
CA LEU A 109 -16.40 -25.84 -6.36
C LEU A 109 -16.35 -25.69 -4.83
N ASP A 110 -17.36 -25.04 -4.24
CA ASP A 110 -17.43 -24.86 -2.78
C ASP A 110 -17.63 -26.19 -2.06
N LYS A 111 -18.38 -27.12 -2.65
CA LYS A 111 -18.57 -28.47 -2.10
C LYS A 111 -17.25 -29.27 -2.15
N ALA A 112 -16.50 -29.16 -3.23
CA ALA A 112 -15.20 -29.81 -3.38
C ALA A 112 -14.16 -29.24 -2.40
N ALA A 113 -14.08 -27.90 -2.28
CA ALA A 113 -13.17 -27.20 -1.37
C ALA A 113 -13.41 -27.61 0.10
N ARG A 114 -14.69 -27.70 0.53
CA ARG A 114 -15.02 -28.16 1.90
C ARG A 114 -14.52 -29.57 2.21
N LYS A 115 -14.51 -30.46 1.20
CA LYS A 115 -14.00 -31.82 1.39
C LYS A 115 -12.48 -31.86 1.52
N ARG A 116 -11.79 -30.98 0.78
CA ARG A 116 -10.32 -30.90 0.77
C ARG A 116 -9.78 -30.31 2.08
N ASN A 117 -10.47 -29.34 2.69
CA ASN A 117 -10.11 -28.64 3.92
C ASN A 117 -8.63 -28.23 3.97
N ASP A 118 -8.14 -27.55 2.93
CA ASP A 118 -6.76 -27.16 2.78
C ASP A 118 -6.60 -25.65 3.07
N PRO A 119 -6.04 -25.25 4.24
CA PRO A 119 -5.82 -23.85 4.58
C PRO A 119 -4.62 -23.26 3.85
N GLY A 120 -3.93 -24.05 3.05
CA GLY A 120 -2.68 -23.67 2.43
C GLY A 120 -1.50 -23.72 3.40
N THR A 121 -0.35 -23.43 2.85
CA THR A 121 0.92 -23.39 3.56
C THR A 121 1.71 -22.13 3.20
N ARG A 122 2.64 -21.76 4.05
CA ARG A 122 3.69 -20.79 3.76
C ARG A 122 4.94 -21.17 4.54
N PRO A 123 6.15 -20.97 3.99
CA PRO A 123 7.37 -21.28 4.74
C PRO A 123 7.54 -20.28 5.90
N PHE A 124 8.37 -19.34 5.76
CA PHE A 124 8.57 -18.22 6.70
C PHE A 124 8.36 -16.89 5.97
N GLN A 125 8.25 -15.81 6.73
CA GLN A 125 8.29 -14.46 6.18
C GLN A 125 9.45 -13.72 6.83
N ARG A 126 10.24 -12.97 6.04
CA ARG A 126 11.17 -12.00 6.58
C ARG A 126 10.49 -10.64 6.76
N LEU A 127 11.06 -9.78 7.56
CA LEU A 127 10.63 -8.38 7.58
C LEU A 127 10.98 -7.72 6.24
N ASN A 128 9.99 -7.12 5.58
CA ASN A 128 10.23 -6.22 4.45
C ASN A 128 10.71 -4.84 4.95
N ARG A 129 11.14 -3.96 4.04
CA ARG A 129 11.66 -2.61 4.38
C ARG A 129 10.72 -1.83 5.31
N ALA A 130 9.43 -1.80 5.03
CA ALA A 130 8.45 -1.04 5.81
C ALA A 130 8.26 -1.64 7.22
N GLU A 131 8.18 -2.96 7.33
CA GLU A 131 8.10 -3.67 8.61
C GLU A 131 9.38 -3.50 9.43
N TYR A 132 10.54 -3.59 8.78
CA TYR A 132 11.84 -3.36 9.42
C TYR A 132 11.93 -1.94 10.02
N THR A 133 11.59 -0.92 9.23
CA THR A 133 11.57 0.48 9.69
C THR A 133 10.65 0.66 10.89
N GLN A 134 9.43 0.11 10.81
CA GLN A 134 8.46 0.21 11.90
C GLN A 134 8.95 -0.49 13.17
N GLN A 135 9.57 -1.67 13.04
CA GLN A 135 10.16 -2.38 14.17
C GLN A 135 11.29 -1.59 14.84
N ILE A 136 12.21 -1.01 14.06
CA ILE A 136 13.29 -0.15 14.60
C ILE A 136 12.70 1.05 15.35
N LYS A 137 11.69 1.69 14.78
CA LYS A 137 11.00 2.82 15.44
C LYS A 137 10.34 2.41 16.77
N ASP A 138 9.68 1.25 16.80
CA ASP A 138 9.00 0.76 18.01
C ASP A 138 9.99 0.33 19.10
N ILE A 139 11.13 -0.29 18.73
CA ILE A 139 12.12 -0.78 19.68
C ILE A 139 12.99 0.36 20.23
N LEU A 140 13.48 1.23 19.32
CA LEU A 140 14.53 2.22 19.63
C LEU A 140 14.05 3.68 19.60
N GLY A 141 12.87 3.95 18.99
CA GLY A 141 12.40 5.31 18.75
C GLY A 141 13.16 6.04 17.63
N LEU A 142 13.97 5.33 16.83
CA LEU A 142 14.72 5.87 15.70
C LEU A 142 13.91 5.75 14.41
N THR A 143 13.97 6.79 13.59
CA THR A 143 13.47 6.77 12.22
C THR A 143 14.63 6.47 11.28
N VAL A 144 14.56 5.36 10.56
CA VAL A 144 15.61 4.91 9.63
C VAL A 144 15.08 4.83 8.21
N ASN A 145 15.95 5.13 7.24
CA ASN A 145 15.67 4.86 5.84
C ASN A 145 16.27 3.48 5.48
N PRO A 146 15.46 2.44 5.29
CA PRO A 146 15.97 1.10 5.03
C PRO A 146 16.70 0.99 3.68
N ALA A 147 16.44 1.89 2.74
CA ALA A 147 17.13 1.92 1.44
C ALA A 147 18.64 2.20 1.55
N GLU A 148 19.11 2.70 2.71
CA GLU A 148 20.54 2.87 2.97
C GLU A 148 21.30 1.52 2.99
N TRP A 149 20.63 0.42 3.29
CA TRP A 149 21.27 -0.90 3.47
C TRP A 149 20.55 -2.00 2.69
N LEU A 150 19.21 -2.04 2.77
CA LEU A 150 18.41 -3.16 2.27
C LEU A 150 18.06 -2.96 0.79
N PRO A 151 18.16 -4.01 -0.04
CA PRO A 151 17.65 -3.98 -1.41
C PRO A 151 16.13 -3.77 -1.43
N GLU A 152 15.59 -3.38 -2.57
CA GLU A 152 14.12 -3.30 -2.74
C GLU A 152 13.45 -4.64 -2.54
N ASP A 153 12.26 -4.60 -1.93
CA ASP A 153 11.44 -5.78 -1.77
C ASP A 153 10.79 -6.17 -3.10
N GLN A 154 10.86 -7.45 -3.42
CA GLN A 154 10.15 -7.99 -4.57
C GLN A 154 8.65 -8.05 -4.29
N ILE A 155 7.85 -7.76 -5.32
CA ILE A 155 6.39 -7.77 -5.24
C ILE A 155 5.84 -9.03 -5.90
N SER A 156 4.98 -9.74 -5.17
CA SER A 156 4.19 -10.87 -5.66
C SER A 156 2.72 -10.65 -5.32
N ALA A 157 1.82 -10.97 -6.24
CA ALA A 157 0.37 -10.78 -6.05
C ALA A 157 0.01 -9.37 -5.51
N SER A 158 0.68 -8.34 -5.99
CA SER A 158 0.60 -6.92 -5.59
C SER A 158 1.24 -6.56 -4.24
N PHE A 159 1.85 -7.50 -3.49
CA PHE A 159 2.35 -7.26 -2.13
C PHE A 159 3.81 -7.66 -1.97
N ASP A 160 4.51 -6.97 -1.06
CA ASP A 160 5.89 -7.18 -0.67
C ASP A 160 6.07 -8.16 0.51
N ASN A 161 4.97 -8.57 1.12
CA ASN A 161 4.93 -9.48 2.26
C ASN A 161 4.57 -10.93 1.91
N ILE A 162 4.53 -11.28 0.62
CA ILE A 162 4.24 -12.64 0.16
C ILE A 162 5.48 -13.52 0.31
N ALA A 163 5.34 -14.65 0.99
CA ALA A 163 6.45 -15.51 1.37
C ALA A 163 7.24 -16.10 0.18
N ASP A 164 6.62 -16.27 -0.98
CA ASP A 164 7.25 -16.86 -2.18
C ASP A 164 8.38 -16.00 -2.78
N VAL A 165 8.40 -14.68 -2.51
CA VAL A 165 9.46 -13.77 -2.97
C VAL A 165 10.35 -13.25 -1.85
N GLN A 166 10.10 -13.66 -0.60
CA GLN A 166 10.86 -13.21 0.57
C GLN A 166 12.05 -14.14 0.88
N THR A 167 12.87 -14.44 -0.12
CA THR A 167 14.05 -15.27 0.06
C THR A 167 15.14 -14.55 0.86
N ILE A 168 16.00 -15.33 1.54
CA ILE A 168 17.19 -14.85 2.22
C ILE A 168 18.41 -15.32 1.45
N SER A 169 19.04 -14.38 0.74
CA SER A 169 20.33 -14.60 0.08
C SER A 169 21.48 -14.17 0.99
N ALA A 170 22.70 -14.58 0.66
CA ALA A 170 23.90 -14.10 1.33
C ALA A 170 24.01 -12.55 1.27
N THR A 171 23.63 -11.96 0.14
CA THR A 171 23.62 -10.50 -0.04
C THR A 171 22.63 -9.83 0.90
N SER A 172 21.37 -10.34 1.00
CA SER A 172 20.38 -9.76 1.91
C SER A 172 20.78 -9.95 3.38
N MET A 173 21.40 -11.08 3.74
CA MET A 173 21.93 -11.29 5.10
C MET A 173 23.03 -10.29 5.43
N THR A 174 24.00 -10.07 4.53
CA THR A 174 25.03 -9.05 4.71
C THR A 174 24.43 -7.66 4.87
N ALA A 175 23.40 -7.34 4.12
CA ALA A 175 22.68 -6.06 4.23
C ALA A 175 22.03 -5.88 5.61
N TYR A 176 21.36 -6.92 6.14
CA TYR A 176 20.80 -6.87 7.51
C TYR A 176 21.87 -6.75 8.59
N LEU A 177 23.00 -7.44 8.47
CA LEU A 177 24.12 -7.30 9.41
C LEU A 177 24.68 -5.88 9.41
N ASN A 178 24.88 -5.29 8.23
CA ASN A 178 25.34 -3.91 8.10
C ASN A 178 24.32 -2.91 8.70
N ALA A 179 23.02 -3.11 8.43
CA ALA A 179 21.94 -2.31 9.01
C ALA A 179 21.93 -2.43 10.53
N ALA A 180 22.02 -3.64 11.09
CA ALA A 180 22.04 -3.86 12.54
C ALA A 180 23.21 -3.13 13.21
N SER A 181 24.41 -3.23 12.63
CA SER A 181 25.62 -2.59 13.15
C SER A 181 25.51 -1.07 13.10
N ASP A 182 25.03 -0.49 11.98
CA ASP A 182 24.89 0.97 11.85
C ASP A 182 23.77 1.52 12.74
N ILE A 183 22.62 0.85 12.81
CA ILE A 183 21.51 1.24 13.68
C ILE A 183 21.91 1.17 15.17
N ALA A 184 22.62 0.15 15.59
CA ALA A 184 23.10 0.04 16.96
C ALA A 184 24.06 1.19 17.31
N ARG A 185 24.97 1.56 16.38
CA ARG A 185 25.86 2.75 16.55
C ARG A 185 25.03 4.04 16.65
N ARG A 186 24.05 4.25 15.78
CA ARG A 186 23.17 5.43 15.83
C ARG A 186 22.36 5.50 17.13
N ALA A 187 21.90 4.36 17.63
CA ALA A 187 21.10 4.28 18.85
C ALA A 187 21.87 4.60 20.13
N ILE A 188 23.09 4.10 20.25
CA ILE A 188 23.95 4.28 21.43
C ILE A 188 24.73 5.59 21.34
N GLY A 189 25.16 5.99 20.12
CA GLY A 189 26.10 7.06 19.85
C GLY A 189 27.54 6.56 19.89
N GLN A 190 28.46 7.44 19.54
CA GLN A 190 29.88 7.11 19.41
C GLN A 190 30.74 8.29 19.87
N SER A 191 31.20 8.26 21.15
CA SER A 191 31.91 9.37 21.79
C SER A 191 33.17 9.82 21.04
N ASN A 192 33.81 8.91 20.30
CA ASN A 192 35.02 9.17 19.48
C ASN A 192 34.68 9.03 17.99
N ALA A 193 33.50 9.48 17.55
CA ALA A 193 33.10 9.41 16.16
C ALA A 193 34.10 10.14 15.25
N PRO A 194 34.52 9.53 14.13
CA PRO A 194 35.37 10.23 13.15
C PRO A 194 34.56 11.33 12.46
N THR A 195 35.25 12.33 11.96
CA THR A 195 34.67 13.34 11.10
C THR A 195 34.23 12.71 9.76
N LEU A 196 32.94 12.75 9.45
CA LEU A 196 32.36 12.25 8.23
C LEU A 196 31.41 13.29 7.64
N ALA A 197 31.21 13.23 6.33
CA ALA A 197 30.25 14.07 5.62
C ALA A 197 29.04 13.24 5.16
N LYS A 198 27.84 13.72 5.38
CA LYS A 198 26.60 13.16 4.86
C LYS A 198 25.86 14.21 4.03
N THR A 199 25.58 13.90 2.77
CA THR A 199 24.88 14.82 1.86
C THR A 199 23.42 14.39 1.71
N TYR A 200 22.53 15.36 1.79
CA TYR A 200 21.10 15.27 1.47
C TYR A 200 20.84 16.06 0.20
N THR A 201 20.02 15.52 -0.68
CA THR A 201 19.70 16.12 -1.98
C THR A 201 18.22 16.27 -2.18
N ASN A 202 17.80 17.39 -2.78
CA ASN A 202 16.45 17.53 -3.32
C ASN A 202 16.39 17.02 -4.76
N SER A 203 15.27 16.40 -5.11
CA SER A 203 14.94 16.18 -6.53
C SER A 203 14.71 17.52 -7.24
N PRO A 204 15.03 17.63 -8.53
CA PRO A 204 14.67 18.81 -9.36
C PRO A 204 13.17 19.12 -9.36
N SER A 205 12.32 18.13 -9.14
CA SER A 205 10.85 18.26 -9.07
C SER A 205 10.33 18.77 -7.72
N VAL A 206 11.19 18.99 -6.73
CA VAL A 206 10.80 19.63 -5.46
C VAL A 206 10.56 21.12 -5.69
N SER A 207 9.32 21.55 -5.49
CA SER A 207 8.99 22.98 -5.54
C SER A 207 9.62 23.73 -4.36
N GLN A 208 10.26 24.88 -4.63
CA GLN A 208 10.81 25.78 -3.61
C GLN A 208 10.20 27.19 -3.71
N HIS A 209 8.93 27.22 -4.12
CA HIS A 209 8.18 28.47 -4.26
C HIS A 209 8.06 29.22 -2.92
N GLU A 210 7.72 30.51 -2.97
CA GLU A 210 7.63 31.40 -1.80
C GLU A 210 6.61 30.94 -0.74
N TRP A 211 5.60 30.19 -1.11
CA TRP A 211 4.60 29.62 -0.20
C TRP A 211 4.77 28.11 0.09
N GLU A 212 5.89 27.54 -0.35
CA GLU A 212 6.17 26.13 -0.06
C GLU A 212 6.77 25.97 1.34
N PRO A 213 6.02 25.51 2.32
CA PRO A 213 6.55 25.19 3.64
C PRO A 213 7.46 23.98 3.56
N VAL A 214 8.47 23.96 4.40
CA VAL A 214 9.38 22.85 4.59
C VAL A 214 9.15 22.26 5.99
N GLU A 215 8.96 20.96 6.09
CA GLU A 215 8.67 20.29 7.34
C GLU A 215 9.74 20.58 8.40
N GLY A 216 9.31 21.11 9.55
CA GLY A 216 10.18 21.43 10.67
C GLY A 216 10.97 22.73 10.51
N ALA A 217 10.77 23.50 9.44
CA ALA A 217 11.38 24.81 9.28
C ALA A 217 10.66 25.91 10.09
N PRO A 218 11.36 26.97 10.50
CA PRO A 218 10.74 28.09 11.19
C PRO A 218 9.68 28.78 10.33
N TYR A 219 8.67 29.36 10.99
CA TYR A 219 7.68 30.19 10.32
C TYR A 219 8.35 31.40 9.63
N GLY A 220 7.88 31.75 8.44
CA GLY A 220 8.45 32.85 7.66
C GLY A 220 9.62 32.44 6.75
N THR A 221 9.81 31.14 6.55
CA THR A 221 10.75 30.57 5.58
C THR A 221 10.00 29.98 4.37
N ARG A 222 10.73 29.64 3.31
CA ARG A 222 10.23 29.01 2.10
C ARG A 222 11.25 28.06 1.50
N GLY A 223 10.82 27.01 0.84
CA GLY A 223 11.69 26.11 0.09
C GLY A 223 12.91 25.63 0.87
N GLY A 224 13.78 24.88 0.26
CA GLY A 224 14.99 24.38 0.91
C GLY A 224 14.97 22.87 1.17
N ILE A 225 15.77 22.40 2.12
CA ILE A 225 15.92 20.99 2.49
C ILE A 225 15.56 20.78 3.96
N SER A 226 14.77 19.73 4.22
CA SER A 226 14.56 19.18 5.56
C SER A 226 15.09 17.76 5.61
N ALA A 227 15.93 17.42 6.58
CA ALA A 227 16.52 16.12 6.74
C ALA A 227 16.54 15.67 8.21
N LEU A 228 16.20 14.41 8.47
CA LEU A 228 16.49 13.79 9.74
C LEU A 228 17.94 13.30 9.69
N HIS A 229 18.80 13.89 10.52
CA HIS A 229 20.21 13.52 10.64
C HIS A 229 20.48 12.98 12.05
N ASN A 230 21.23 11.87 12.11
CA ASN A 230 21.70 11.34 13.38
C ASN A 230 23.13 11.80 13.64
N PHE A 231 23.29 12.67 14.63
CA PHE A 231 24.58 13.16 15.10
C PHE A 231 25.20 12.10 16.03
N PRO A 232 26.34 11.48 15.65
CA PRO A 232 26.92 10.37 16.41
C PRO A 232 27.51 10.79 17.77
N ALA A 233 27.92 12.04 17.91
CA ALA A 233 28.52 12.60 19.13
C ALA A 233 28.17 14.07 19.30
N ASP A 234 28.30 14.58 20.53
CA ASP A 234 28.35 16.00 20.83
C ASP A 234 29.62 16.60 20.24
N GLY A 235 29.51 17.65 19.46
CA GLY A 235 30.66 18.23 18.78
C GLY A 235 30.30 19.39 17.89
N LYS A 236 31.27 19.90 17.15
CA LYS A 236 31.05 20.95 16.16
C LYS A 236 30.80 20.33 14.80
N TYR A 237 29.85 20.93 14.05
CA TYR A 237 29.48 20.51 12.69
C TYR A 237 29.45 21.69 11.75
N ILE A 238 29.73 21.45 10.47
CA ILE A 238 29.69 22.41 9.40
C ILE A 238 28.57 22.01 8.43
N PHE A 239 27.78 22.98 7.98
CA PHE A 239 26.72 22.78 6.99
C PHE A 239 27.13 23.46 5.68
N GLU A 240 27.40 22.65 4.63
CA GLU A 240 27.68 23.09 3.29
C GLU A 240 26.43 23.01 2.40
N MET A 241 26.17 24.01 1.59
CA MET A 241 25.00 24.11 0.72
C MET A 241 25.39 24.22 -0.74
N GLY A 242 24.66 23.50 -1.61
CA GLY A 242 24.76 23.59 -3.05
C GLY A 242 23.47 24.04 -3.69
N PHE A 243 23.55 24.98 -4.63
CA PHE A 243 22.38 25.59 -5.26
C PHE A 243 22.36 25.33 -6.76
N MET A 244 21.16 25.41 -7.33
CA MET A 244 20.88 25.43 -8.75
C MET A 244 19.90 26.55 -9.05
N SER A 245 20.04 27.21 -10.20
CA SER A 245 19.21 28.36 -10.63
C SER A 245 19.32 29.61 -9.73
N GLY A 246 18.50 30.61 -9.98
CA GLY A 246 18.49 31.86 -9.20
C GLY A 246 19.68 32.78 -9.51
N TRP A 247 20.02 32.93 -10.78
CA TRP A 247 21.03 33.84 -11.26
C TRP A 247 20.53 35.29 -11.12
N GLY A 248 21.16 36.08 -10.26
CA GLY A 248 20.80 37.47 -10.10
C GLY A 248 21.60 38.16 -9.01
N GLU A 249 21.52 39.48 -8.99
CA GLU A 249 22.18 40.36 -8.01
C GLU A 249 21.50 40.36 -6.61
N ARG A 250 20.36 39.64 -6.47
CA ARG A 250 19.61 39.58 -5.21
C ARG A 250 20.27 38.67 -4.21
N TYR A 251 20.37 39.15 -2.98
CA TYR A 251 20.77 38.31 -1.83
C TYR A 251 19.59 37.60 -1.24
N HIS A 252 19.81 36.31 -0.88
CA HIS A 252 18.88 35.49 -0.12
C HIS A 252 19.55 35.07 1.17
N ASP A 253 18.85 35.24 2.27
CA ASP A 253 19.31 34.73 3.56
C ASP A 253 18.70 33.35 3.79
N ILE A 254 19.54 32.40 4.22
CA ILE A 254 19.17 31.02 4.43
C ILE A 254 19.27 30.75 5.92
N ASP A 255 18.15 30.34 6.50
CA ASP A 255 18.07 29.88 7.88
C ASP A 255 18.52 28.42 7.96
N ILE A 256 19.45 28.13 8.87
CA ILE A 256 19.78 26.77 9.29
C ILE A 256 19.18 26.59 10.67
N SER A 257 18.26 25.62 10.77
CA SER A 257 17.58 25.30 12.05
C SER A 257 17.75 23.85 12.44
N VAL A 258 17.72 23.58 13.74
CA VAL A 258 17.75 22.27 14.37
C VAL A 258 16.50 22.10 15.19
N ASP A 259 15.67 21.09 14.89
CA ASP A 259 14.38 20.82 15.56
C ASP A 259 13.45 22.06 15.57
N GLY A 260 13.51 22.90 14.53
CA GLY A 260 12.73 24.13 14.37
C GLY A 260 13.30 25.34 15.11
N GLU A 261 14.41 25.21 15.82
CA GLU A 261 15.09 26.32 16.49
C GLU A 261 16.21 26.87 15.59
N HIS A 262 16.20 28.19 15.38
CA HIS A 262 17.23 28.89 14.61
C HIS A 262 18.63 28.63 15.15
N LEU A 263 19.55 28.23 14.29
CA LEU A 263 20.94 27.98 14.65
C LEU A 263 21.88 29.04 14.11
N THR A 264 21.79 29.35 12.81
CA THR A 264 22.61 30.34 12.13
C THR A 264 21.99 30.77 10.80
N THR A 265 22.42 31.88 10.24
CA THR A 265 22.00 32.38 8.92
C THR A 265 23.18 32.42 7.98
N VAL A 266 22.99 31.90 6.75
CA VAL A 266 23.98 31.98 5.67
C VAL A 266 23.43 32.84 4.53
N ARG A 267 24.22 33.75 4.01
CA ARG A 267 23.80 34.61 2.89
C ARG A 267 24.20 33.99 1.54
N TYR A 268 23.22 33.88 0.65
CA TYR A 268 23.37 33.45 -0.74
C TYR A 268 23.07 34.60 -1.70
N GLY A 269 23.90 34.82 -2.73
CA GLY A 269 23.74 35.87 -3.71
C GLY A 269 24.95 36.79 -3.76
N GLY A 270 24.93 37.85 -4.58
CA GLY A 270 26.00 38.77 -4.81
C GLY A 270 26.95 38.34 -5.94
N GLU A 271 28.16 38.92 -5.96
CA GLU A 271 29.11 38.78 -7.08
C GLU A 271 29.33 37.33 -7.52
N ILE A 272 28.91 37.05 -8.73
CA ILE A 272 29.19 35.83 -9.46
C ILE A 272 30.38 36.10 -10.36
N ASP A 273 31.37 35.16 -10.41
CA ASP A 273 32.48 35.31 -11.33
C ASP A 273 32.01 35.21 -12.79
N PHE A 274 32.88 35.63 -13.71
CA PHE A 274 32.60 35.63 -15.16
C PHE A 274 32.25 34.24 -15.74
N GLN A 275 32.45 33.17 -14.98
CA GLN A 275 32.12 31.78 -15.35
C GLN A 275 30.91 31.25 -14.60
N GLY A 276 30.17 32.12 -13.90
CA GLY A 276 29.01 31.70 -13.09
C GLY A 276 29.36 30.97 -11.80
N ARG A 277 30.63 31.03 -11.34
CA ARG A 277 31.12 30.39 -10.13
C ARG A 277 31.16 31.40 -8.98
N LYS A 278 30.69 31.02 -7.81
CA LYS A 278 30.74 31.87 -6.60
C LYS A 278 32.11 31.88 -5.98
N LYS A 279 32.47 33.09 -5.50
CA LYS A 279 33.70 33.31 -4.73
C LYS A 279 33.65 32.92 -3.27
N PHE A 280 32.45 32.51 -2.74
CA PHE A 280 32.29 32.31 -1.32
C PHE A 280 31.97 30.82 -0.99
N PRO A 281 32.59 30.25 0.05
CA PRO A 281 32.15 29.00 0.59
C PRO A 281 30.70 29.16 1.05
N MET A 282 29.84 28.24 0.61
CA MET A 282 28.42 28.22 1.00
C MET A 282 28.29 27.30 2.22
N GLU A 283 29.06 27.58 3.22
CA GLU A 283 29.15 26.80 4.46
C GLU A 283 28.98 27.67 5.70
N THR A 284 28.60 27.08 6.80
CA THR A 284 28.52 27.74 8.11
C THR A 284 29.89 27.74 8.78
N ASP A 285 30.09 28.64 9.73
CA ASP A 285 31.05 28.41 10.79
C ASP A 285 30.72 27.11 11.54
N PRO A 286 31.74 26.44 12.18
CA PRO A 286 31.51 25.23 12.96
C PRO A 286 30.57 25.48 14.15
N VAL A 287 29.40 24.83 14.15
CA VAL A 287 28.33 25.00 15.15
C VAL A 287 28.24 23.80 16.06
N PHE A 288 28.07 23.98 17.37
CA PHE A 288 27.95 22.89 18.33
C PHE A 288 26.56 22.25 18.29
N ILE A 289 26.49 20.91 18.06
CA ILE A 289 25.27 20.12 18.07
C ILE A 289 25.41 18.95 19.05
N ARG A 290 24.35 18.66 19.78
CA ARG A 290 24.27 17.50 20.68
C ARG A 290 23.92 16.24 19.90
N ALA A 291 24.48 15.11 20.32
CA ALA A 291 24.25 13.79 19.74
C ALA A 291 22.76 13.37 19.70
N GLY A 292 22.42 12.55 18.72
CA GLY A 292 21.11 11.96 18.53
C GLY A 292 20.44 12.36 17.21
N GLU A 293 19.28 11.79 16.96
CA GLU A 293 18.47 12.14 15.78
C GLU A 293 17.87 13.54 15.94
N ARG A 294 18.12 14.40 14.95
CA ARG A 294 17.65 15.78 14.89
C ARG A 294 17.10 16.09 13.50
N ARG A 295 16.06 16.88 13.44
CA ARG A 295 15.60 17.44 12.17
C ARG A 295 16.42 18.69 11.87
N ILE A 296 17.11 18.70 10.76
CA ILE A 296 17.86 19.82 10.23
C ILE A 296 17.09 20.43 9.08
N THR A 297 16.92 21.73 9.09
CA THR A 297 16.35 22.46 7.95
C THR A 297 17.33 23.53 7.49
N ALA A 298 17.48 23.63 6.16
CA ALA A 298 18.15 24.74 5.49
C ALA A 298 17.14 25.37 4.53
N THR A 299 16.64 26.57 4.86
CA THR A 299 15.49 27.16 4.18
C THR A 299 15.70 28.65 3.93
N PHE A 300 15.15 29.16 2.83
CA PHE A 300 15.24 30.57 2.49
C PHE A 300 14.34 31.40 3.42
N ILE A 301 14.86 32.47 4.00
CA ILE A 301 14.08 33.47 4.73
C ILE A 301 13.21 34.23 3.74
N ARG A 302 11.89 34.26 3.98
CA ARG A 302 10.96 35.00 3.16
C ARG A 302 11.24 36.51 3.25
N LYS A 303 11.34 37.16 2.11
CA LYS A 303 11.37 38.63 2.03
C LYS A 303 10.04 39.11 1.50
N MET A 304 9.40 40.01 2.23
CA MET A 304 8.20 40.70 1.77
C MET A 304 8.62 41.97 1.02
N ASP A 305 8.59 41.92 -0.29
CA ASP A 305 9.01 43.03 -1.17
C ASP A 305 7.85 44.01 -1.47
N GLY A 306 6.97 44.29 -0.50
CA GLY A 306 5.86 45.23 -0.67
C GLY A 306 4.49 44.59 -0.86
N PRO A 307 3.41 45.36 -1.12
CA PRO A 307 2.09 44.82 -1.31
C PRO A 307 2.03 43.95 -2.58
N TYR A 308 1.55 42.71 -2.43
CA TYR A 308 1.31 41.80 -3.53
C TYR A 308 0.02 42.17 -4.26
N GLU A 309 0.10 42.41 -5.57
CA GLU A 309 -1.04 42.36 -6.43
C GLU A 309 -1.16 40.90 -6.98
N ASP A 310 -1.97 40.09 -6.36
CA ASP A 310 -2.15 38.66 -6.68
C ASP A 310 -2.60 38.42 -8.13
N LEU A 311 -3.12 39.43 -8.81
CA LEU A 311 -3.66 39.33 -10.15
C LEU A 311 -2.62 39.42 -11.29
N ILE A 312 -1.36 39.82 -11.00
CA ILE A 312 -0.35 40.12 -12.03
C ILE A 312 0.89 39.23 -11.95
N ARG A 313 0.93 38.25 -11.04
CA ARG A 313 2.06 37.32 -11.00
C ARG A 313 2.00 36.37 -12.20
N PRO A 314 3.02 36.43 -13.10
CA PRO A 314 3.25 35.30 -13.99
C PRO A 314 3.51 34.06 -13.13
N ASN A 315 3.07 32.90 -13.59
CA ASN A 315 3.36 31.64 -12.94
C ASN A 315 4.84 31.54 -12.60
N ASP A 316 5.20 31.82 -11.35
CA ASP A 316 6.57 31.65 -10.87
C ASP A 316 6.79 30.13 -10.67
N TRP A 317 7.14 29.50 -11.77
CA TRP A 317 7.50 28.09 -11.75
C TRP A 317 8.74 27.92 -10.91
N SER A 318 8.65 27.02 -9.94
CA SER A 318 9.74 26.78 -9.01
C SER A 318 10.36 25.39 -9.15
N LEU A 319 10.18 24.75 -10.31
CA LEU A 319 10.80 23.48 -10.63
C LEU A 319 12.06 23.71 -11.46
N THR A 320 13.15 23.01 -11.12
CA THR A 320 14.40 23.06 -11.91
C THR A 320 14.37 22.12 -13.11
N GLY A 321 13.46 21.16 -13.12
CA GLY A 321 13.27 20.18 -14.17
C GLY A 321 12.69 18.88 -13.67
N THR A 322 12.60 17.93 -14.58
CA THR A 322 12.34 16.51 -14.32
C THR A 322 13.45 15.69 -14.98
N GLU A 323 13.44 14.36 -14.85
CA GLU A 323 14.39 13.52 -15.59
C GLU A 323 14.27 13.67 -17.13
N THR A 324 13.07 14.03 -17.60
CA THR A 324 12.74 14.10 -19.03
C THR A 324 12.61 15.50 -19.59
N SER A 325 12.51 16.54 -18.74
CA SER A 325 12.31 17.93 -19.20
C SER A 325 13.00 18.94 -18.29
N TYR A 326 13.34 20.12 -18.90
CA TYR A 326 13.88 21.25 -18.16
C TYR A 326 12.74 22.10 -17.59
N GLY A 327 12.81 22.38 -16.29
CA GLY A 327 11.93 23.34 -15.66
C GLY A 327 12.39 24.77 -15.91
N THR A 328 11.54 25.72 -15.59
CA THR A 328 11.84 27.14 -15.61
C THR A 328 11.65 27.72 -14.22
N THR A 329 12.66 28.37 -13.70
CA THR A 329 12.57 29.06 -12.41
C THR A 329 13.52 30.25 -12.39
N SER A 330 13.05 31.36 -11.81
CA SER A 330 13.87 32.54 -11.50
C SER A 330 14.38 32.47 -10.05
N LEU A 331 13.87 31.56 -9.24
CA LEU A 331 14.20 31.42 -7.82
C LEU A 331 15.43 30.52 -7.62
N PRO A 332 16.30 30.83 -6.63
CA PRO A 332 17.34 29.91 -6.25
C PRO A 332 16.73 28.65 -5.61
N HIS A 333 17.29 27.49 -5.99
CA HIS A 333 16.93 26.20 -5.42
C HIS A 333 18.09 25.61 -4.64
N LEU A 334 17.85 25.24 -3.40
CA LEU A 334 18.79 24.47 -2.61
C LEU A 334 18.72 23.01 -3.04
N MET A 335 19.77 22.52 -3.69
CA MET A 335 19.82 21.17 -4.27
C MET A 335 20.48 20.17 -3.36
N ARG A 336 21.42 20.61 -2.51
CA ARG A 336 22.10 19.73 -1.58
C ARG A 336 22.43 20.44 -0.28
N LEU A 337 22.41 19.68 0.81
CA LEU A 337 22.87 20.05 2.12
C LEU A 337 23.82 18.96 2.60
N THR A 338 25.10 19.30 2.81
CA THR A 338 26.11 18.40 3.36
C THR A 338 26.34 18.79 4.81
N ILE A 339 26.30 17.81 5.71
CA ILE A 339 26.59 17.96 7.14
C ILE A 339 27.90 17.23 7.39
N GLU A 340 28.93 17.95 7.79
CA GLU A 340 30.26 17.44 8.06
C GLU A 340 30.62 17.58 9.56
N GLY A 341 31.11 16.53 10.16
CA GLY A 341 31.47 16.44 11.58
C GLY A 341 31.34 15.02 12.15
N PRO A 342 31.51 14.86 13.49
CA PRO A 342 31.84 15.90 14.47
C PRO A 342 33.30 16.35 14.39
N TYR A 343 33.54 17.60 14.66
CA TYR A 343 34.86 18.14 14.97
C TYR A 343 34.97 18.25 16.49
N ASN A 344 36.11 17.80 17.06
CA ASN A 344 36.34 17.83 18.50
C ASN A 344 35.20 17.22 19.32
N PRO A 345 34.87 15.93 19.13
CA PRO A 345 33.79 15.30 19.87
C PRO A 345 34.05 15.33 21.40
N THR A 346 32.98 15.64 22.17
CA THR A 346 33.07 15.81 23.62
C THR A 346 32.29 14.74 24.40
N GLY A 347 31.72 13.76 23.72
CA GLY A 347 30.92 12.68 24.29
C GLY A 347 29.60 12.46 23.61
N VAL A 348 28.64 11.84 24.28
CA VAL A 348 27.29 11.57 23.78
C VAL A 348 26.27 12.00 24.80
N SER A 349 25.50 13.03 24.49
CA SER A 349 24.39 13.50 25.31
C SER A 349 23.24 12.50 25.40
N GLU A 350 22.52 12.52 26.53
CA GLU A 350 21.29 11.79 26.69
C GLU A 350 20.20 12.32 25.73
N ASN A 351 19.60 11.40 24.98
CA ASN A 351 18.50 11.68 24.07
C ASN A 351 17.35 10.67 24.28
N ARG A 352 16.27 10.80 23.52
CA ARG A 352 15.09 9.93 23.63
C ARG A 352 15.44 8.44 23.47
N THR A 353 16.25 8.09 22.47
CA THR A 353 16.65 6.70 22.17
C THR A 353 17.50 6.11 23.29
N ARG A 354 18.50 6.85 23.76
CA ARG A 354 19.36 6.40 24.87
C ARG A 354 18.56 6.19 26.17
N LYS A 355 17.62 7.09 26.48
CA LYS A 355 16.71 6.93 27.63
C LYS A 355 15.81 5.70 27.52
N GLN A 356 15.43 5.34 26.31
CA GLN A 356 14.62 4.14 26.04
C GLN A 356 15.43 2.84 26.19
N ILE A 357 16.72 2.87 25.85
CA ILE A 357 17.64 1.72 25.94
C ILE A 357 18.16 1.59 27.37
N PHE A 358 18.78 2.63 27.91
CA PHE A 358 19.44 2.61 29.21
C PHE A 358 18.45 2.85 30.35
N THR A 359 17.63 1.84 30.66
CA THR A 359 16.67 1.88 31.78
C THR A 359 17.34 1.74 33.16
N CYS A 360 18.63 1.48 33.20
CA CYS A 360 19.52 1.54 34.35
C CYS A 360 20.93 1.94 33.92
N ARG A 361 21.72 2.45 34.86
CA ARG A 361 23.13 2.80 34.71
C ARG A 361 23.92 2.20 35.88
N PRO A 362 24.89 1.29 35.64
CA PRO A 362 25.70 0.73 36.71
C PRO A 362 26.62 1.81 37.30
N THR A 363 26.77 1.81 38.63
CA THR A 363 27.67 2.69 39.34
C THR A 363 28.92 1.95 39.84
N SER A 364 28.89 0.61 39.72
CA SER A 364 30.00 -0.28 40.05
C SER A 364 30.08 -1.45 39.06
N LEU A 365 31.25 -2.09 38.94
CA LEU A 365 31.43 -3.29 38.11
C LEU A 365 30.48 -4.43 38.51
N ALA A 366 30.12 -4.54 39.78
CA ALA A 366 29.21 -5.57 40.28
C ALA A 366 27.76 -5.38 39.74
N GLU A 367 27.37 -4.15 39.39
CA GLU A 367 26.05 -3.82 38.86
C GLU A 367 25.96 -3.95 37.37
N GLU A 368 27.06 -4.05 36.62
CA GLU A 368 27.06 -4.04 35.15
C GLU A 368 26.27 -5.22 34.56
N ILE A 369 26.56 -6.45 34.97
CA ILE A 369 25.86 -7.65 34.43
C ILE A 369 24.35 -7.64 34.80
N PRO A 370 23.94 -7.37 36.07
CA PRO A 370 22.53 -7.24 36.40
C PRO A 370 21.79 -6.17 35.56
N CYS A 371 22.41 -5.00 35.36
CA CYS A 371 21.84 -3.94 34.57
C CYS A 371 21.77 -4.32 33.05
N ALA A 372 22.85 -4.87 32.51
CA ALA A 372 22.87 -5.39 31.13
C ALA A 372 21.77 -6.43 30.92
N LYS A 373 21.66 -7.44 31.81
CA LYS A 373 20.59 -8.46 31.74
C LYS A 373 19.21 -7.83 31.69
N LYS A 374 18.92 -6.81 32.50
CA LYS A 374 17.65 -6.07 32.51
C LYS A 374 17.39 -5.38 31.19
N ILE A 375 18.36 -4.65 30.65
CA ILE A 375 18.27 -3.93 29.36
C ILE A 375 18.03 -4.91 28.22
N LEU A 376 18.85 -5.97 28.14
CA LEU A 376 18.78 -6.95 27.07
C LEU A 376 17.47 -7.74 27.08
N THR A 377 16.96 -8.10 28.27
CA THR A 377 15.64 -8.75 28.40
C THR A 377 14.53 -7.89 27.82
N GLN A 378 14.56 -6.59 28.09
CA GLN A 378 13.55 -5.65 27.57
C GLN A 378 13.66 -5.49 26.05
N LEU A 379 14.87 -5.26 25.53
CA LEU A 379 15.09 -5.05 24.09
C LEU A 379 14.77 -6.32 23.27
N ALA A 380 15.29 -7.48 23.69
CA ALA A 380 15.04 -8.75 23.02
C ALA A 380 13.54 -9.13 23.05
N SER A 381 12.85 -8.93 24.18
CA SER A 381 11.42 -9.23 24.25
C SER A 381 10.59 -8.36 23.29
N LYS A 382 10.94 -7.08 23.14
CA LYS A 382 10.30 -6.18 22.18
C LYS A 382 10.63 -6.61 20.75
N ALA A 383 11.90 -6.89 20.43
CA ALA A 383 12.38 -7.24 19.12
C ALA A 383 11.79 -8.59 18.63
N TYR A 384 11.77 -9.59 19.47
CA TYR A 384 11.31 -10.94 19.12
C TYR A 384 9.78 -11.09 19.18
N GLY A 385 9.06 -10.07 19.68
CA GLY A 385 7.60 -10.11 19.84
C GLY A 385 7.13 -11.27 20.75
N ARG A 386 7.96 -11.62 21.74
CA ARG A 386 7.69 -12.63 22.78
C ARG A 386 8.58 -12.36 24.00
N LYS A 387 8.26 -12.95 25.13
CA LYS A 387 9.17 -12.93 26.26
C LYS A 387 10.50 -13.61 25.88
N ALA A 388 11.62 -12.92 26.09
CA ALA A 388 12.93 -13.52 25.88
C ALA A 388 13.17 -14.66 26.90
N SER A 389 13.70 -15.80 26.42
CA SER A 389 14.06 -16.94 27.25
C SER A 389 15.40 -16.69 27.96
N GLU A 390 15.72 -17.52 28.99
CA GLU A 390 17.04 -17.44 29.63
C GLU A 390 18.18 -17.72 28.62
N ASN A 391 18.01 -18.69 27.70
CA ASN A 391 18.99 -18.97 26.66
C ASN A 391 19.21 -17.75 25.73
N ASP A 392 18.11 -17.07 25.29
CA ASP A 392 18.26 -15.84 24.50
C ASP A 392 19.11 -14.81 25.23
N ILE A 393 18.95 -14.69 26.56
CA ILE A 393 19.66 -13.69 27.35
C ILE A 393 21.11 -14.12 27.59
N ASP A 394 21.39 -15.37 27.84
CA ASP A 394 22.76 -15.88 28.06
C ASP A 394 23.61 -15.71 26.78
N ASP A 395 23.01 -15.99 25.60
CA ASP A 395 23.66 -15.73 24.30
C ASP A 395 23.98 -14.23 24.14
N LEU A 396 23.01 -13.36 24.43
CA LEU A 396 23.19 -11.91 24.32
C LEU A 396 24.21 -11.35 25.31
N LEU A 397 24.31 -11.92 26.52
CA LEU A 397 25.34 -11.56 27.51
C LEU A 397 26.75 -11.94 27.03
N THR A 398 26.89 -12.96 26.19
CA THR A 398 28.15 -13.27 25.53
C THR A 398 28.62 -12.13 24.63
N PHE A 399 27.73 -11.62 23.75
CA PHE A 399 28.03 -10.45 22.91
C PHE A 399 28.28 -9.19 23.74
N TYR A 400 27.46 -8.96 24.78
CA TYR A 400 27.70 -7.87 25.74
C TYR A 400 29.13 -7.94 26.30
N SER A 401 29.55 -9.12 26.78
CA SER A 401 30.86 -9.30 27.40
C SER A 401 32.03 -9.08 26.43
N MET A 402 31.85 -9.41 25.14
CA MET A 402 32.81 -9.10 24.09
C MET A 402 32.98 -7.59 23.93
N GLY A 403 31.87 -6.85 23.73
CA GLY A 403 31.91 -5.40 23.53
C GLY A 403 32.36 -4.64 24.81
N ALA A 404 31.99 -5.13 26.00
CA ALA A 404 32.39 -4.50 27.27
C ALA A 404 33.91 -4.54 27.51
N LYS A 405 34.59 -5.58 27.05
CA LYS A 405 36.05 -5.65 27.09
C LYS A 405 36.72 -4.59 26.21
N ASP A 406 36.10 -4.24 25.09
CA ASP A 406 36.64 -3.29 24.10
C ASP A 406 36.39 -1.82 24.50
N GLY A 407 35.26 -1.52 25.15
CA GLY A 407 34.89 -0.13 25.40
C GLY A 407 33.92 0.12 26.56
N GLY A 408 33.79 -0.84 27.50
CA GLY A 408 32.97 -0.68 28.70
C GLY A 408 31.47 -0.93 28.45
N PHE A 409 30.66 -0.60 29.46
CA PHE A 409 29.24 -0.97 29.55
C PHE A 409 28.39 -0.61 28.32
N GLU A 410 28.50 0.63 27.81
CA GLU A 410 27.66 1.07 26.67
C GLU A 410 28.06 0.36 25.37
N ILE A 411 29.35 0.09 25.17
CA ILE A 411 29.83 -0.67 24.00
C ILE A 411 29.38 -2.14 24.11
N GLY A 412 29.36 -2.72 25.32
CA GLY A 412 28.78 -4.04 25.56
C GLY A 412 27.30 -4.09 25.17
N VAL A 413 26.49 -3.11 25.57
CA VAL A 413 25.08 -3.01 25.20
C VAL A 413 24.92 -2.84 23.67
N ARG A 414 25.80 -2.09 23.00
CA ARG A 414 25.80 -1.95 21.54
C ARG A 414 25.99 -3.28 20.82
N PHE A 415 27.01 -4.07 21.19
CA PHE A 415 27.26 -5.38 20.58
C PHE A 415 26.08 -6.34 20.78
N ALA A 416 25.48 -6.35 21.96
CA ALA A 416 24.29 -7.16 22.20
C ALA A 416 23.05 -6.65 21.41
N LEU A 417 22.92 -5.33 21.21
CA LEU A 417 21.87 -4.78 20.34
C LEU A 417 22.10 -5.17 18.87
N GLU A 418 23.32 -5.12 18.36
CA GLU A 418 23.68 -5.64 17.02
C GLU A 418 23.25 -7.11 16.86
N ALA A 419 23.52 -7.94 17.88
CA ALA A 419 23.11 -9.34 17.89
C ALA A 419 21.58 -9.50 17.90
N ILE A 420 20.85 -8.68 18.65
CA ILE A 420 19.37 -8.68 18.64
C ILE A 420 18.84 -8.36 17.25
N LEU A 421 19.33 -7.28 16.61
CA LEU A 421 18.85 -6.79 15.32
C LEU A 421 19.25 -7.66 14.12
N SER A 422 20.26 -8.53 14.28
CA SER A 422 20.67 -9.53 13.29
C SER A 422 20.12 -10.93 13.55
N SER A 423 19.41 -11.13 14.67
CA SER A 423 18.87 -12.43 15.07
C SER A 423 17.75 -12.89 14.11
N PRO A 424 17.71 -14.18 13.73
CA PRO A 424 16.57 -14.76 13.03
C PRO A 424 15.23 -14.54 13.76
N HIS A 425 15.23 -14.47 15.10
CA HIS A 425 14.03 -14.18 15.89
C HIS A 425 13.48 -12.77 15.69
N PHE A 426 14.33 -11.83 15.26
CA PHE A 426 13.92 -10.47 14.88
C PHE A 426 13.57 -10.40 13.40
N LEU A 427 14.43 -10.93 12.53
CA LEU A 427 14.31 -10.77 11.08
C LEU A 427 13.21 -11.62 10.46
N LEU A 428 12.84 -12.77 11.08
CA LEU A 428 11.95 -13.77 10.53
C LEU A 428 10.69 -13.96 11.38
N ARG A 429 9.58 -14.11 10.70
CA ARG A 429 8.31 -14.55 11.28
C ARG A 429 8.15 -16.05 11.04
N MET A 430 8.75 -16.85 11.90
CA MET A 430 8.62 -18.30 11.90
C MET A 430 7.41 -18.73 12.71
N GLU A 431 6.70 -19.72 12.21
CA GLU A 431 5.58 -20.38 12.88
C GLU A 431 6.02 -21.80 13.21
N HIS A 432 6.02 -22.15 14.50
CA HIS A 432 6.44 -23.48 14.94
C HIS A 432 5.41 -24.52 14.56
N GLU A 433 5.86 -25.60 13.95
CA GLU A 433 5.05 -26.78 13.72
C GLU A 433 5.02 -27.65 14.97
N PRO A 434 3.88 -28.30 15.29
CA PRO A 434 3.83 -29.27 16.39
C PRO A 434 4.81 -30.41 16.15
N ASN A 435 5.50 -30.88 17.21
CA ASN A 435 6.56 -31.88 17.11
C ASN A 435 6.11 -33.26 16.53
N GLU A 436 4.83 -33.58 16.60
CA GLU A 436 4.27 -34.88 16.17
C GLU A 436 3.41 -34.76 14.90
N ILE A 437 3.52 -33.66 14.15
CA ILE A 437 2.70 -33.46 12.95
C ILE A 437 3.32 -34.20 11.75
N THR A 438 2.49 -34.89 10.97
CA THR A 438 2.92 -35.51 9.71
C THR A 438 2.83 -34.49 8.58
N PRO A 439 3.81 -34.43 7.67
CA PRO A 439 3.72 -33.57 6.49
C PRO A 439 2.42 -33.80 5.72
N GLY A 440 1.75 -32.72 5.36
CA GLY A 440 0.43 -32.73 4.73
C GLY A 440 -0.75 -32.63 5.69
N ASP A 441 -0.56 -32.86 6.99
CA ASP A 441 -1.61 -32.68 7.99
C ASP A 441 -1.92 -31.20 8.26
N VAL A 442 -3.17 -30.93 8.61
CA VAL A 442 -3.63 -29.57 8.96
C VAL A 442 -3.64 -29.40 10.48
N TYR A 443 -2.98 -28.37 10.95
CA TYR A 443 -2.93 -28.02 12.37
C TYR A 443 -3.40 -26.60 12.64
N THR A 444 -3.86 -26.35 13.87
CA THR A 444 -4.22 -25.02 14.34
C THR A 444 -2.97 -24.33 14.88
N LEU A 445 -2.78 -23.07 14.51
CA LEU A 445 -1.68 -22.25 15.02
C LEU A 445 -1.83 -22.07 16.53
N ASP A 446 -0.69 -22.01 17.22
CA ASP A 446 -0.66 -21.56 18.60
C ASP A 446 -1.07 -20.08 18.73
N ASP A 447 -1.44 -19.68 19.93
CA ASP A 447 -1.90 -18.31 20.20
C ASP A 447 -0.81 -17.25 19.97
N MET A 448 0.47 -17.61 20.07
CA MET A 448 1.58 -16.68 19.82
C MET A 448 1.75 -16.43 18.31
N ALA A 449 1.73 -17.47 17.50
CA ALA A 449 1.74 -17.36 16.03
C ALA A 449 0.51 -16.58 15.55
N LEU A 450 -0.68 -16.85 16.13
CA LEU A 450 -1.91 -16.13 15.82
C LEU A 450 -1.80 -14.62 16.19
N ALA A 451 -1.21 -14.30 17.35
CA ALA A 451 -0.98 -12.91 17.78
C ALA A 451 -0.07 -12.16 16.81
N LYS A 452 1.03 -12.80 16.36
CA LYS A 452 1.93 -12.22 15.36
C LYS A 452 1.23 -12.02 14.01
N ARG A 453 0.52 -13.04 13.48
CA ARG A 453 -0.25 -12.89 12.23
C ARG A 453 -1.21 -11.71 12.31
N LEU A 454 -1.98 -11.62 13.38
CA LEU A 454 -2.99 -10.58 13.56
C LEU A 454 -2.35 -9.18 13.65
N SER A 455 -1.25 -9.05 14.40
CA SER A 455 -0.54 -7.78 14.57
C SER A 455 0.09 -7.28 13.27
N PHE A 456 0.78 -8.14 12.53
CA PHE A 456 1.35 -7.77 11.24
C PHE A 456 0.28 -7.50 10.17
N PHE A 457 -0.84 -8.21 10.21
CA PHE A 457 -1.96 -7.96 9.30
C PHE A 457 -2.57 -6.58 9.49
N ILE A 458 -2.85 -6.16 10.75
CA ILE A 458 -3.61 -4.94 11.03
C ILE A 458 -2.70 -3.74 11.31
N TRP A 459 -1.57 -3.94 11.98
CA TRP A 459 -0.67 -2.88 12.45
C TRP A 459 0.70 -2.85 11.76
N GLY A 460 1.09 -3.92 11.06
CA GLY A 460 2.41 -4.02 10.41
C GLY A 460 3.59 -4.09 11.38
N THR A 461 3.35 -4.46 12.64
CA THR A 461 4.36 -4.50 13.70
C THR A 461 4.10 -5.64 14.69
N ASN A 462 5.01 -5.84 15.66
CA ASN A 462 4.90 -6.85 16.71
C ASN A 462 3.64 -6.68 17.59
N PRO A 463 3.13 -7.78 18.18
CA PRO A 463 2.00 -7.74 19.10
C PRO A 463 2.26 -6.82 20.30
N ASP A 464 1.21 -6.12 20.74
CA ASP A 464 1.25 -5.32 21.97
C ASP A 464 1.11 -6.21 23.22
N ALA A 465 1.30 -5.60 24.39
CA ALA A 465 1.25 -6.30 25.69
C ALA A 465 -0.07 -7.05 25.92
N GLU A 466 -1.21 -6.54 25.41
CA GLU A 466 -2.51 -7.18 25.59
C GLU A 466 -2.62 -8.43 24.72
N LEU A 467 -2.20 -8.38 23.44
CA LEU A 467 -2.15 -9.57 22.58
C LEU A 467 -1.22 -10.63 23.14
N LEU A 468 -0.02 -10.23 23.61
CA LEU A 468 0.95 -11.14 24.22
C LEU A 468 0.40 -11.76 25.50
N ARG A 469 -0.29 -10.99 26.33
CA ARG A 469 -0.93 -11.50 27.56
C ARG A 469 -2.00 -12.57 27.25
N LEU A 470 -2.86 -12.32 26.25
CA LEU A 470 -3.88 -13.25 25.81
C LEU A 470 -3.29 -14.52 25.18
N ALA A 471 -2.25 -14.36 24.35
CA ALA A 471 -1.54 -15.46 23.74
C ALA A 471 -0.87 -16.37 24.79
N ASN A 472 -0.14 -15.80 25.75
CA ASN A 472 0.49 -16.55 26.85
C ASN A 472 -0.51 -17.28 27.75
N GLN A 473 -1.77 -16.85 27.78
CA GLN A 473 -2.86 -17.50 28.54
C GLN A 473 -3.63 -18.57 27.72
N GLY A 474 -3.27 -18.78 26.43
CA GLY A 474 -4.01 -19.67 25.54
C GLY A 474 -5.48 -19.26 25.34
N LYS A 475 -5.75 -17.93 25.30
CA LYS A 475 -7.10 -17.39 25.19
C LYS A 475 -7.40 -16.69 23.87
N LEU A 476 -6.37 -16.33 23.10
CA LEU A 476 -6.53 -15.52 21.89
C LEU A 476 -7.32 -16.26 20.79
N SER A 477 -7.10 -17.56 20.62
CA SER A 477 -7.78 -18.40 19.62
C SER A 477 -9.28 -18.56 19.85
N ARG A 478 -9.80 -18.20 21.04
CA ARG A 478 -11.24 -18.25 21.34
C ARG A 478 -11.99 -17.22 20.50
N ASN A 479 -13.00 -17.67 19.75
CA ASN A 479 -13.73 -16.83 18.80
C ASN A 479 -14.20 -15.48 19.38
N ARG A 480 -14.72 -15.44 20.60
CA ARG A 480 -15.17 -14.21 21.25
C ARG A 480 -14.01 -13.26 21.52
N VAL A 481 -12.87 -13.79 21.97
CA VAL A 481 -11.67 -13.00 22.29
C VAL A 481 -11.06 -12.46 21.02
N LEU A 482 -10.85 -13.31 20.01
CA LEU A 482 -10.28 -12.91 18.73
C LEU A 482 -11.10 -11.79 18.07
N LYS A 483 -12.44 -11.92 18.02
CA LYS A 483 -13.34 -10.87 17.53
C LYS A 483 -13.19 -9.55 18.29
N ALA A 484 -13.07 -9.61 19.62
CA ALA A 484 -12.89 -8.42 20.45
C ALA A 484 -11.53 -7.75 20.18
N GLN A 485 -10.46 -8.53 20.00
CA GLN A 485 -9.14 -8.00 19.68
C GLN A 485 -9.09 -7.37 18.29
N VAL A 486 -9.66 -7.99 17.26
CA VAL A 486 -9.74 -7.38 15.92
C VAL A 486 -10.41 -6.01 15.99
N ARG A 487 -11.57 -5.89 16.68
CA ARG A 487 -12.26 -4.60 16.82
C ARG A 487 -11.42 -3.56 17.58
N ARG A 488 -10.77 -3.96 18.66
CA ARG A 488 -9.84 -3.11 19.41
C ARG A 488 -8.71 -2.61 18.51
N MET A 489 -8.12 -3.51 17.73
CA MET A 489 -7.01 -3.19 16.85
C MET A 489 -7.40 -2.24 15.71
N LEU A 490 -8.59 -2.40 15.15
CA LEU A 490 -9.12 -1.46 14.15
C LEU A 490 -9.41 -0.08 14.73
N ALA A 491 -9.79 0.00 16.02
CA ALA A 491 -9.96 1.25 16.73
C ALA A 491 -8.64 1.93 17.17
N ASP A 492 -7.51 1.25 17.08
CA ASP A 492 -6.18 1.79 17.42
C ASP A 492 -5.61 2.58 16.23
N PRO A 493 -4.94 3.74 16.45
CA PRO A 493 -4.32 4.51 15.36
C PRO A 493 -3.34 3.71 14.49
N ARG A 494 -2.67 2.69 15.02
CA ARG A 494 -1.78 1.80 14.25
C ARG A 494 -2.48 1.07 13.10
N SER A 495 -3.81 0.99 13.10
CA SER A 495 -4.60 0.45 11.97
C SER A 495 -4.45 1.27 10.68
N GLU A 496 -3.85 2.47 10.74
CA GLU A 496 -3.42 3.22 9.56
C GLU A 496 -2.47 2.42 8.67
N ALA A 497 -1.76 1.44 9.20
CA ALA A 497 -0.96 0.49 8.42
C ALA A 497 -1.77 -0.24 7.33
N LEU A 498 -3.07 -0.45 7.51
CA LEU A 498 -3.94 -0.98 6.45
C LEU A 498 -4.07 -0.02 5.27
N ALA A 499 -4.00 1.29 5.48
CA ALA A 499 -4.01 2.27 4.40
C ALA A 499 -2.62 2.43 3.77
N THR A 500 -1.60 2.67 4.57
CA THR A 500 -0.24 2.98 4.10
C THR A 500 0.50 1.76 3.54
N ARG A 501 0.05 0.55 3.82
CA ARG A 501 0.64 -0.70 3.33
C ARG A 501 -0.29 -1.49 2.43
N PHE A 502 -1.40 -2.02 2.98
CA PHE A 502 -2.31 -2.84 2.17
C PHE A 502 -2.91 -2.04 1.02
N ALA A 503 -3.59 -0.90 1.30
CA ALA A 503 -4.27 -0.15 0.24
C ALA A 503 -3.27 0.49 -0.74
N SER A 504 -2.15 1.05 -0.26
CA SER A 504 -1.11 1.62 -1.12
C SER A 504 -0.55 0.60 -2.10
N LEU A 505 -0.24 -0.62 -1.65
CA LEU A 505 0.29 -1.68 -2.52
C LEU A 505 -0.79 -2.25 -3.44
N TRP A 506 -2.01 -2.52 -2.94
CA TRP A 506 -3.12 -3.02 -3.74
C TRP A 506 -3.47 -2.05 -4.89
N LEU A 507 -3.57 -0.75 -4.59
CA LEU A 507 -3.88 0.30 -5.56
C LEU A 507 -2.67 0.73 -6.39
N ARG A 508 -1.49 0.11 -6.17
CA ARG A 508 -0.21 0.38 -6.86
C ARG A 508 0.26 1.83 -6.71
N LEU A 509 0.06 2.46 -5.53
CA LEU A 509 0.46 3.85 -5.32
C LEU A 509 1.99 4.08 -5.42
N GLN A 510 2.80 3.04 -5.32
CA GLN A 510 4.24 3.08 -5.60
C GLN A 510 4.54 3.40 -7.07
N ASP A 511 3.62 3.13 -8.01
CA ASP A 511 3.82 3.43 -9.42
C ASP A 511 3.64 4.93 -9.73
N LEU A 512 3.09 5.69 -8.78
CA LEU A 512 2.94 7.15 -8.90
C LEU A 512 4.28 7.86 -9.10
N GLU A 513 5.35 7.37 -8.46
CA GLU A 513 6.72 7.91 -8.59
C GLU A 513 7.37 7.62 -9.95
N LYS A 514 6.81 6.67 -10.73
CA LYS A 514 7.33 6.30 -12.05
C LYS A 514 6.82 7.23 -13.16
N VAL A 515 5.81 8.05 -12.88
CA VAL A 515 5.23 8.98 -13.85
C VAL A 515 5.64 10.39 -13.48
N GLU A 516 6.45 11.00 -14.33
CA GLU A 516 6.85 12.40 -14.22
C GLU A 516 6.12 13.23 -15.29
N PRO A 517 5.05 13.98 -14.91
CA PRO A 517 4.41 14.90 -15.82
C PRO A 517 5.41 15.94 -16.33
N ASP A 518 5.42 16.17 -17.65
CA ASP A 518 6.32 17.10 -18.29
C ASP A 518 6.12 18.52 -17.73
N SER A 519 7.17 19.08 -17.14
CA SER A 519 7.11 20.39 -16.46
C SER A 519 6.79 21.55 -17.40
N PHE A 520 7.00 21.40 -18.72
CA PHE A 520 6.62 22.40 -19.72
C PHE A 520 5.08 22.48 -19.87
N TRP A 521 4.39 21.31 -19.88
CA TRP A 521 2.94 21.25 -20.01
C TRP A 521 2.22 21.33 -18.66
N PHE A 522 2.88 20.84 -17.59
CA PHE A 522 2.30 20.72 -16.25
C PHE A 522 3.20 21.37 -15.18
N PRO A 523 3.49 22.69 -15.29
CA PRO A 523 4.47 23.38 -14.45
C PRO A 523 4.09 23.41 -12.95
N ASN A 524 2.82 23.18 -12.63
CA ASN A 524 2.32 23.16 -11.25
C ASN A 524 2.37 21.77 -10.59
N TYR A 525 2.82 20.75 -11.33
CA TYR A 525 3.02 19.43 -10.75
C TYR A 525 4.37 19.37 -10.03
N SER A 526 4.35 19.02 -8.77
CA SER A 526 5.55 18.94 -7.94
C SER A 526 5.56 17.67 -7.10
N GLN A 527 6.72 17.33 -6.55
CA GLN A 527 6.84 16.20 -5.63
C GLN A 527 5.92 16.35 -4.41
N GLN A 528 5.76 17.56 -3.88
CA GLN A 528 4.84 17.81 -2.76
C GLN A 528 3.39 17.55 -3.13
N LEU A 529 2.98 17.92 -4.36
CA LEU A 529 1.65 17.60 -4.86
C LEU A 529 1.46 16.09 -5.02
N MET A 530 2.46 15.38 -5.55
CA MET A 530 2.45 13.93 -5.65
C MET A 530 2.28 13.25 -4.28
N ILE A 531 3.04 13.71 -3.28
CA ILE A 531 2.94 13.22 -1.90
C ILE A 531 1.52 13.49 -1.34
N ALA A 532 0.96 14.67 -1.60
CA ALA A 532 -0.39 15.03 -1.16
C ALA A 532 -1.45 14.13 -1.82
N MET A 533 -1.32 13.80 -3.09
CA MET A 533 -2.22 12.88 -3.81
C MET A 533 -2.16 11.45 -3.25
N ARG A 534 -0.95 10.96 -2.92
CA ARG A 534 -0.79 9.66 -2.24
C ARG A 534 -1.48 9.69 -0.89
N ARG A 535 -1.23 10.73 -0.10
CA ARG A 535 -1.80 10.88 1.24
C ARG A 535 -3.33 11.03 1.23
N GLU A 536 -3.90 11.68 0.23
CA GLU A 536 -5.35 11.71 -0.02
C GLU A 536 -5.94 10.29 -0.02
N THR A 537 -5.38 9.42 -0.85
CA THR A 537 -5.89 8.06 -1.03
C THR A 537 -5.70 7.20 0.22
N GLU A 538 -4.56 7.34 0.91
CA GLU A 538 -4.30 6.67 2.18
C GLU A 538 -5.28 7.10 3.27
N LEU A 539 -5.49 8.41 3.45
CA LEU A 539 -6.42 8.95 4.45
C LEU A 539 -7.86 8.59 4.13
N PHE A 540 -8.24 8.59 2.86
CA PHE A 540 -9.56 8.18 2.43
C PHE A 540 -9.82 6.70 2.79
N PHE A 541 -8.88 5.80 2.50
CA PHE A 541 -8.99 4.39 2.88
C PHE A 541 -8.98 4.22 4.40
N TYR A 542 -8.09 4.92 5.11
CA TYR A 542 -8.02 4.89 6.57
C TYR A 542 -9.34 5.33 7.22
N HIS A 543 -9.97 6.38 6.69
CA HIS A 543 -11.30 6.83 7.13
C HIS A 543 -12.35 5.72 7.00
N LEU A 544 -12.38 4.99 5.88
CA LEU A 544 -13.32 3.89 5.71
C LEU A 544 -13.11 2.79 6.76
N VAL A 545 -11.86 2.49 7.09
CA VAL A 545 -11.52 1.50 8.14
C VAL A 545 -11.90 2.01 9.52
N ARG A 546 -11.54 3.25 9.87
CA ARG A 546 -11.73 3.82 11.21
C ARG A 546 -13.19 4.06 11.56
N GLU A 547 -13.97 4.56 10.61
CA GLU A 547 -15.39 4.86 10.77
C GLU A 547 -16.28 3.66 10.39
N ASP A 548 -15.65 2.51 10.11
CA ASP A 548 -16.32 1.27 9.69
C ASP A 548 -17.36 1.50 8.57
N ARG A 549 -16.94 2.24 7.54
CA ARG A 549 -17.78 2.57 6.38
C ARG A 549 -17.91 1.37 5.44
N SER A 550 -18.85 1.48 4.51
CA SER A 550 -18.98 0.49 3.43
C SER A 550 -17.79 0.57 2.46
N MET A 551 -17.23 -0.58 2.07
CA MET A 551 -16.18 -0.61 1.06
C MET A 551 -16.65 -0.09 -0.32
N LEU A 552 -17.95 -0.05 -0.57
CA LEU A 552 -18.51 0.50 -1.80
C LEU A 552 -18.27 2.02 -1.92
N GLU A 553 -18.06 2.72 -0.80
CA GLU A 553 -17.68 4.13 -0.82
C GLU A 553 -16.33 4.39 -1.50
N LEU A 554 -15.47 3.36 -1.63
CA LEU A 554 -14.26 3.46 -2.47
C LEU A 554 -14.58 3.96 -3.88
N TYR A 555 -15.76 3.66 -4.40
CA TYR A 555 -16.12 3.93 -5.79
C TYR A 555 -17.08 5.11 -5.97
N ASN A 556 -17.91 5.44 -4.98
CA ASN A 556 -18.97 6.44 -5.15
C ASN A 556 -18.96 7.57 -4.12
N ALA A 557 -18.02 7.61 -3.19
CA ALA A 557 -17.97 8.69 -2.21
C ALA A 557 -17.90 10.06 -2.91
N ASN A 558 -18.66 11.02 -2.40
CA ASN A 558 -18.66 12.41 -2.85
C ASN A 558 -17.75 13.31 -2.00
N TYR A 559 -16.77 12.73 -1.33
CA TYR A 559 -15.80 13.41 -0.47
C TYR A 559 -14.41 12.78 -0.57
N SER A 560 -13.40 13.54 -0.19
CA SER A 560 -12.04 13.07 0.02
C SER A 560 -11.35 13.85 1.14
N PHE A 561 -10.04 13.68 1.29
CA PHE A 561 -9.21 14.36 2.28
C PHE A 561 -8.18 15.23 1.58
N LEU A 562 -8.28 16.54 1.76
CA LEU A 562 -7.47 17.50 1.04
C LEU A 562 -6.76 18.43 2.01
N ASN A 563 -5.51 18.78 1.69
CA ASN A 563 -4.83 19.98 2.20
C ASN A 563 -4.98 21.13 1.20
N GLN A 564 -4.47 22.31 1.51
CA GLN A 564 -4.57 23.49 0.66
C GLN A 564 -4.02 23.24 -0.75
N ARG A 565 -2.82 22.69 -0.86
CA ARG A 565 -2.16 22.43 -2.15
C ARG A 565 -3.01 21.55 -3.07
N LEU A 566 -3.52 20.46 -2.55
CA LEU A 566 -4.33 19.53 -3.34
C LEU A 566 -5.70 20.11 -3.68
N ALA A 567 -6.28 20.90 -2.79
CA ALA A 567 -7.55 21.59 -3.03
C ALA A 567 -7.40 22.67 -4.13
N GLU A 568 -6.35 23.45 -4.09
CA GLU A 568 -6.01 24.43 -5.15
C GLU A 568 -5.81 23.74 -6.50
N HIS A 569 -5.09 22.61 -6.50
CA HIS A 569 -4.90 21.81 -7.71
C HIS A 569 -6.22 21.32 -8.30
N TYR A 570 -7.16 20.90 -7.45
CA TYR A 570 -8.49 20.44 -7.86
C TYR A 570 -9.48 21.58 -8.14
N GLY A 571 -9.08 22.83 -7.89
CA GLY A 571 -9.96 24.01 -8.04
C GLY A 571 -11.01 24.13 -6.94
N ILE A 572 -10.76 23.58 -5.75
CA ILE A 572 -11.68 23.60 -4.60
C ILE A 572 -11.28 24.73 -3.66
N PRO A 573 -12.15 25.72 -3.46
CA PRO A 573 -11.86 26.88 -2.63
C PRO A 573 -11.96 26.59 -1.12
N ASN A 574 -11.43 27.48 -0.29
CA ASN A 574 -11.61 27.55 1.16
C ASN A 574 -10.97 26.39 1.96
N VAL A 575 -10.01 25.69 1.41
CA VAL A 575 -9.16 24.74 2.13
C VAL A 575 -7.78 25.37 2.33
N LEU A 576 -7.42 25.69 3.57
CA LEU A 576 -6.19 26.41 3.90
C LEU A 576 -5.28 25.57 4.81
N GLY A 577 -3.97 25.68 4.61
CA GLY A 577 -2.94 25.05 5.43
C GLY A 577 -2.61 23.60 5.02
N GLU A 578 -1.60 23.03 5.69
CA GLU A 578 -1.03 21.72 5.36
C GLU A 578 -1.84 20.53 5.88
N GLU A 579 -2.70 20.77 6.88
CA GLU A 579 -3.48 19.72 7.51
C GLU A 579 -4.59 19.22 6.57
N PHE A 580 -4.62 17.91 6.36
CA PHE A 580 -5.68 17.26 5.59
C PHE A 580 -7.00 17.28 6.35
N ARG A 581 -8.06 17.63 5.65
CA ARG A 581 -9.43 17.64 6.18
C ARG A 581 -10.39 17.02 5.20
N LYS A 582 -11.48 16.46 5.72
CA LYS A 582 -12.55 15.92 4.89
C LYS A 582 -13.25 17.08 4.13
N VAL A 583 -13.34 16.93 2.81
CA VAL A 583 -13.96 17.90 1.91
C VAL A 583 -14.99 17.19 1.04
N GLU A 584 -16.20 17.74 0.95
CA GLU A 584 -17.25 17.20 0.10
C GLU A 584 -17.19 17.85 -1.31
N TYR A 585 -17.34 17.01 -2.33
CA TYR A 585 -17.41 17.44 -3.72
C TYR A 585 -18.83 17.85 -4.09
N THR A 586 -19.01 19.09 -4.54
CA THR A 586 -20.32 19.67 -4.86
C THR A 586 -20.63 19.66 -6.35
N ASP A 587 -19.60 19.52 -7.20
CA ASP A 587 -19.70 19.64 -8.67
C ASP A 587 -19.98 18.31 -9.41
N GLY A 588 -19.95 17.19 -8.70
CA GLY A 588 -20.17 15.86 -9.31
C GLY A 588 -19.03 15.32 -10.18
N GLN A 589 -17.94 16.07 -10.35
CA GLN A 589 -16.83 15.69 -11.22
C GLN A 589 -16.03 14.51 -10.64
N ARG A 590 -15.78 14.52 -9.33
CA ARG A 590 -15.01 13.49 -8.63
C ARG A 590 -15.89 12.54 -7.84
N ARG A 591 -15.58 11.24 -7.91
CA ARG A 591 -16.24 10.18 -7.14
C ARG A 591 -15.24 9.12 -6.75
N GLY A 592 -15.14 8.84 -5.44
CA GLY A 592 -14.27 7.81 -4.91
C GLY A 592 -12.85 7.85 -5.48
N ILE A 593 -12.16 6.72 -5.42
CA ILE A 593 -10.76 6.60 -5.86
C ILE A 593 -10.53 6.86 -7.36
N LEU A 594 -11.54 6.69 -8.20
CA LEU A 594 -11.43 7.00 -9.64
C LEU A 594 -11.25 8.50 -9.91
N GLY A 595 -11.59 9.34 -8.93
CA GLY A 595 -11.35 10.79 -8.98
C GLY A 595 -10.06 11.25 -8.28
N HIS A 596 -9.29 10.36 -7.65
CA HIS A 596 -8.07 10.72 -6.94
C HIS A 596 -6.90 10.98 -7.89
N GLY A 597 -6.16 12.06 -7.63
CA GLY A 597 -5.00 12.44 -8.43
C GLY A 597 -3.95 11.33 -8.51
N SER A 598 -3.70 10.62 -7.43
CA SER A 598 -2.76 9.51 -7.40
C SER A 598 -3.06 8.41 -8.43
N ILE A 599 -4.33 8.05 -8.59
CA ILE A 599 -4.76 7.02 -9.57
C ILE A 599 -4.67 7.57 -10.99
N LEU A 600 -5.07 8.81 -11.20
CA LEU A 600 -5.10 9.45 -12.50
C LEU A 600 -3.70 9.72 -13.06
N VAL A 601 -2.74 10.10 -12.21
CA VAL A 601 -1.34 10.32 -12.59
C VAL A 601 -0.66 8.99 -12.91
N GLN A 602 -0.70 7.99 -12.01
CA GLN A 602 -0.01 6.71 -12.24
C GLN A 602 -0.52 5.93 -13.46
N THR A 603 -1.69 6.30 -13.97
CA THR A 603 -2.32 5.72 -15.17
C THR A 603 -2.25 6.63 -16.39
N SER A 604 -1.32 7.59 -16.38
CA SER A 604 -1.02 8.50 -17.49
C SER A 604 0.42 8.31 -17.97
N LEU A 605 0.78 8.99 -19.06
CA LEU A 605 2.17 9.19 -19.50
C LEU A 605 2.57 10.62 -19.16
N GLY A 606 3.87 10.92 -19.11
CA GLY A 606 4.35 12.24 -18.71
C GLY A 606 3.79 13.40 -19.55
N ASN A 607 3.54 13.18 -20.82
CA ASN A 607 3.08 14.21 -21.77
C ASN A 607 1.60 14.11 -22.18
N ARG A 608 0.89 13.02 -21.86
CA ARG A 608 -0.51 12.81 -22.23
C ARG A 608 -1.24 11.83 -21.33
N THR A 609 -2.55 11.88 -21.32
CA THR A 609 -3.40 10.88 -20.72
C THR A 609 -3.36 9.56 -21.51
N SER A 610 -3.68 8.46 -20.83
CA SER A 610 -3.78 7.15 -21.47
C SER A 610 -5.07 6.43 -21.06
N PRO A 611 -6.13 6.55 -21.85
CA PRO A 611 -7.36 5.78 -21.63
C PRO A 611 -7.10 4.28 -21.53
N VAL A 612 -6.13 3.76 -22.29
CA VAL A 612 -5.72 2.35 -22.25
C VAL A 612 -5.20 1.96 -20.87
N LEU A 613 -4.25 2.74 -20.30
CA LEU A 613 -3.69 2.45 -18.96
C LEU A 613 -4.75 2.62 -17.87
N ARG A 614 -5.59 3.67 -17.95
CA ARG A 614 -6.71 3.89 -17.02
C ARG A 614 -7.69 2.71 -17.03
N GLY A 615 -8.11 2.28 -18.21
CA GLY A 615 -9.02 1.14 -18.39
C GLY A 615 -8.39 -0.17 -17.94
N LYS A 616 -7.13 -0.42 -18.33
CA LYS A 616 -6.37 -1.60 -17.88
C LYS A 616 -6.27 -1.66 -16.37
N TRP A 617 -5.95 -0.56 -15.72
CA TRP A 617 -5.84 -0.50 -14.25
C TRP A 617 -7.17 -0.84 -13.57
N VAL A 618 -8.30 -0.32 -14.05
CA VAL A 618 -9.64 -0.66 -13.50
C VAL A 618 -9.92 -2.15 -13.67
N LEU A 619 -9.63 -2.72 -14.83
CA LEU A 619 -9.84 -4.14 -15.09
C LEU A 619 -8.96 -5.04 -14.22
N GLU A 620 -7.69 -4.71 -14.06
CA GLU A 620 -6.72 -5.52 -13.31
C GLU A 620 -6.88 -5.34 -11.80
N VAL A 621 -6.84 -4.09 -11.34
CA VAL A 621 -6.72 -3.77 -9.91
C VAL A 621 -8.07 -3.85 -9.21
N LEU A 622 -9.14 -3.31 -9.84
CA LEU A 622 -10.44 -3.25 -9.19
C LEU A 622 -11.33 -4.47 -9.51
N LEU A 623 -11.33 -4.94 -10.76
CA LEU A 623 -12.19 -6.05 -11.19
C LEU A 623 -11.49 -7.42 -11.15
N GLY A 624 -10.15 -7.46 -11.04
CA GLY A 624 -9.36 -8.69 -11.08
C GLY A 624 -9.48 -9.45 -12.42
N ALA A 625 -9.90 -8.77 -13.47
CA ALA A 625 -10.20 -9.34 -14.79
C ALA A 625 -9.28 -8.75 -15.87
N PRO A 626 -7.96 -8.95 -15.78
CA PRO A 626 -7.00 -8.36 -16.71
C PRO A 626 -7.33 -8.69 -18.15
N PRO A 627 -7.05 -7.78 -19.12
CA PRO A 627 -7.05 -8.10 -20.52
C PRO A 627 -5.93 -9.11 -20.81
N PRO A 628 -6.04 -9.89 -21.90
CA PRO A 628 -4.92 -10.73 -22.33
C PRO A 628 -3.69 -9.85 -22.66
N PRO A 629 -2.46 -10.39 -22.53
CA PRO A 629 -1.25 -9.65 -22.89
C PRO A 629 -1.28 -9.26 -24.37
N PRO A 630 -0.74 -8.08 -24.74
CA PRO A 630 -0.67 -7.66 -26.13
C PRO A 630 0.18 -8.64 -26.94
N PRO A 631 -0.15 -8.89 -28.21
CA PRO A 631 0.71 -9.65 -29.11
C PRO A 631 2.09 -8.97 -29.25
N PRO A 632 3.16 -9.71 -29.52
CA PRO A 632 4.48 -9.14 -29.73
C PRO A 632 4.52 -8.27 -31.01
N GLY A 633 5.31 -7.18 -30.97
CA GLY A 633 5.57 -6.33 -32.15
C GLY A 633 4.45 -5.32 -32.48
N ILE A 634 3.58 -4.97 -31.52
CA ILE A 634 2.61 -3.88 -31.70
C ILE A 634 3.32 -2.55 -31.58
N PRO A 635 3.20 -1.62 -32.57
CA PRO A 635 3.76 -0.28 -32.46
C PRO A 635 3.07 0.53 -31.36
N ASP A 636 3.81 1.41 -30.71
CA ASP A 636 3.26 2.35 -29.75
C ASP A 636 2.27 3.33 -30.41
N LEU A 637 1.32 3.84 -29.60
CA LEU A 637 0.32 4.80 -30.09
C LEU A 637 0.95 6.10 -30.65
N GLU A 638 2.15 6.44 -30.22
CA GLU A 638 2.91 7.63 -30.64
C GLU A 638 3.44 7.53 -32.08
N GLU A 639 3.68 6.32 -32.56
CA GLU A 639 4.10 6.06 -33.95
C GLU A 639 2.95 6.22 -34.97
N THR A 640 1.72 6.44 -34.48
CA THR A 640 0.57 6.72 -35.37
C THR A 640 0.65 8.15 -35.85
N VAL A 641 1.07 8.33 -37.09
CA VAL A 641 1.33 9.61 -37.77
C VAL A 641 0.17 10.60 -37.66
N GLY A 642 0.51 11.91 -37.52
CA GLY A 642 -0.45 13.01 -37.42
C GLY A 642 -1.41 13.13 -38.64
N SER A 643 -2.42 13.96 -38.47
CA SER A 643 -3.42 14.17 -39.51
C SER A 643 -2.79 14.82 -40.75
N GLU A 644 -3.30 14.49 -41.94
CA GLU A 644 -2.95 15.18 -43.20
C GLU A 644 -3.22 16.71 -43.18
N SER A 645 -4.05 17.17 -42.22
CA SER A 645 -4.41 18.58 -42.00
C SER A 645 -3.39 19.37 -41.15
N GLY A 646 -2.32 18.75 -40.62
CA GLY A 646 -1.31 19.41 -39.78
C GLY A 646 -1.78 19.77 -38.37
N ARG A 647 -3.02 19.39 -37.96
CA ARG A 647 -3.47 19.55 -36.57
C ARG A 647 -3.04 18.38 -35.69
N ILE A 648 -2.85 18.62 -34.39
CA ILE A 648 -2.59 17.57 -33.44
C ILE A 648 -3.89 16.77 -33.22
N LEU A 649 -3.83 15.44 -33.43
CA LEU A 649 -4.96 14.54 -33.16
C LEU A 649 -5.19 14.41 -31.66
N THR A 650 -6.46 14.34 -31.26
CA THR A 650 -6.84 14.00 -29.88
C THR A 650 -6.47 12.56 -29.56
N THR A 651 -6.35 12.24 -28.26
CA THR A 651 -6.11 10.86 -27.81
C THR A 651 -7.17 9.89 -28.33
N ARG A 652 -8.44 10.31 -28.36
CA ARG A 652 -9.55 9.51 -28.91
C ARG A 652 -9.32 9.18 -30.39
N GLU A 653 -9.02 10.17 -31.23
CA GLU A 653 -8.80 9.98 -32.66
C GLU A 653 -7.66 8.98 -32.95
N ARG A 654 -6.58 9.10 -32.20
CA ARG A 654 -5.46 8.13 -32.27
C ARG A 654 -5.87 6.72 -31.87
N LEU A 655 -6.67 6.57 -30.82
CA LEU A 655 -7.19 5.26 -30.38
C LEU A 655 -8.14 4.66 -31.44
N GLU A 656 -8.98 5.45 -32.09
CA GLU A 656 -9.88 4.98 -33.14
C GLU A 656 -9.10 4.47 -34.36
N MET A 657 -8.03 5.17 -34.76
CA MET A 657 -7.14 4.69 -35.83
C MET A 657 -6.45 3.37 -35.41
N HIS A 658 -5.96 3.25 -34.19
CA HIS A 658 -5.33 2.03 -33.67
C HIS A 658 -6.31 0.84 -33.65
N ARG A 659 -7.56 1.07 -33.23
CA ARG A 659 -8.62 0.06 -33.17
C ARG A 659 -9.15 -0.39 -34.52
N ALA A 660 -8.84 0.32 -35.59
CA ALA A 660 -9.18 -0.14 -36.94
C ALA A 660 -8.55 -1.51 -37.27
N ASN A 661 -7.46 -1.88 -36.58
CA ASN A 661 -6.90 -3.24 -36.66
C ASN A 661 -7.72 -4.21 -35.78
N PRO A 662 -8.33 -5.28 -36.36
CA PRO A 662 -9.16 -6.23 -35.61
C PRO A 662 -8.44 -6.92 -34.42
N VAL A 663 -7.12 -7.13 -34.52
CA VAL A 663 -6.31 -7.75 -33.47
C VAL A 663 -6.25 -6.86 -32.25
N CYS A 664 -6.08 -5.55 -32.44
CA CYS A 664 -6.04 -4.55 -31.37
C CYS A 664 -7.44 -4.32 -30.76
N ALA A 665 -8.48 -4.32 -31.62
CA ALA A 665 -9.86 -4.06 -31.22
C ALA A 665 -10.38 -4.99 -30.11
N ALA A 666 -9.94 -6.24 -30.06
CA ALA A 666 -10.41 -7.24 -29.08
C ALA A 666 -10.15 -6.83 -27.63
N CYS A 667 -8.97 -6.26 -27.34
CA CYS A 667 -8.60 -5.80 -26.00
C CYS A 667 -9.08 -4.37 -25.73
N HIS A 668 -8.92 -3.48 -26.73
CA HIS A 668 -9.26 -2.05 -26.60
C HIS A 668 -10.75 -1.82 -26.37
N ARG A 669 -11.63 -2.68 -26.87
CA ARG A 669 -13.07 -2.64 -26.64
C ARG A 669 -13.45 -2.74 -25.16
N LEU A 670 -12.63 -3.43 -24.35
CA LEU A 670 -12.84 -3.56 -22.91
C LEU A 670 -12.22 -2.39 -22.13
N MET A 671 -11.04 -1.92 -22.54
CA MET A 671 -10.25 -0.93 -21.80
C MET A 671 -10.64 0.51 -22.13
N ASP A 672 -10.72 0.85 -23.42
CA ASP A 672 -10.86 2.23 -23.86
C ASP A 672 -12.13 2.92 -23.35
N PRO A 673 -13.32 2.27 -23.35
CA PRO A 673 -14.52 2.92 -22.82
C PRO A 673 -14.37 3.37 -21.36
N ILE A 674 -13.73 2.55 -20.55
CA ILE A 674 -13.45 2.86 -19.13
C ILE A 674 -12.53 4.06 -19.02
N GLY A 675 -11.44 4.06 -19.79
CA GLY A 675 -10.45 5.12 -19.72
C GLY A 675 -10.94 6.45 -20.31
N LEU A 676 -11.73 6.40 -21.41
CA LEU A 676 -12.33 7.59 -22.02
C LEU A 676 -13.32 8.29 -21.08
N ALA A 677 -14.10 7.54 -20.29
CA ALA A 677 -14.98 8.11 -19.27
C ALA A 677 -14.20 8.89 -18.18
N LEU A 678 -12.89 8.65 -18.03
CA LEU A 678 -11.99 9.35 -17.10
C LEU A 678 -11.16 10.45 -17.80
N ASP A 679 -11.30 10.67 -19.10
CA ASP A 679 -10.39 11.54 -19.87
C ASP A 679 -10.65 13.04 -19.65
N ASN A 680 -11.74 13.41 -18.99
CA ASN A 680 -11.92 14.74 -18.41
C ASN A 680 -10.87 15.10 -17.33
N PHE A 681 -10.14 14.12 -16.80
CA PHE A 681 -8.98 14.38 -15.97
C PHE A 681 -7.71 14.37 -16.82
N ASP A 682 -6.91 15.44 -16.75
CA ASP A 682 -5.62 15.53 -17.44
C ASP A 682 -4.56 14.57 -16.83
N VAL A 683 -3.31 14.70 -17.26
CA VAL A 683 -2.18 13.89 -16.74
C VAL A 683 -2.01 14.04 -15.24
N THR A 684 -2.23 15.23 -14.69
CA THR A 684 -2.06 15.56 -13.27
C THR A 684 -3.34 15.33 -12.45
N GLY A 685 -4.39 14.79 -13.07
CA GLY A 685 -5.67 14.59 -12.40
C GLY A 685 -6.51 15.87 -12.26
N LYS A 686 -6.14 16.98 -12.91
CA LYS A 686 -6.93 18.20 -12.95
C LYS A 686 -8.06 18.08 -13.98
N TRP A 687 -9.23 18.65 -13.67
CA TRP A 687 -10.36 18.62 -14.58
C TRP A 687 -10.14 19.45 -15.83
N ARG A 688 -10.43 18.89 -17.03
CA ARG A 688 -10.34 19.57 -18.34
C ARG A 688 -11.56 19.26 -19.20
N ILE A 689 -11.85 20.16 -20.12
CA ILE A 689 -12.94 20.03 -21.14
C ILE A 689 -12.41 20.12 -22.57
N ARG A 690 -11.11 20.31 -22.74
CA ARG A 690 -10.43 20.41 -24.02
C ARG A 690 -9.11 19.66 -24.01
N GLU A 691 -8.69 19.19 -25.18
CA GLU A 691 -7.38 18.61 -25.46
C GLU A 691 -6.81 19.28 -26.71
N HIS A 692 -5.61 19.83 -26.62
CA HIS A 692 -4.96 20.58 -27.74
C HIS A 692 -5.88 21.60 -28.41
N GLY A 693 -6.72 22.28 -27.65
CA GLY A 693 -7.69 23.26 -28.16
C GLY A 693 -9.00 22.69 -28.68
N SER A 694 -9.09 21.38 -28.93
CA SER A 694 -10.31 20.70 -29.35
C SER A 694 -11.19 20.33 -28.16
N PRO A 695 -12.53 20.39 -28.26
CA PRO A 695 -13.42 19.85 -27.21
C PRO A 695 -13.16 18.37 -26.99
N LEU A 696 -13.18 17.96 -25.73
CA LEU A 696 -13.10 16.52 -25.38
C LEU A 696 -14.41 15.81 -25.71
N ASP A 697 -14.29 14.65 -26.32
CA ASP A 697 -15.37 13.67 -26.45
C ASP A 697 -15.05 12.45 -25.58
N THR A 698 -15.79 12.29 -24.48
CA THR A 698 -15.64 11.17 -23.54
C THR A 698 -16.76 10.14 -23.66
N GLN A 699 -17.70 10.32 -24.61
CA GLN A 699 -18.79 9.37 -24.85
C GLN A 699 -18.24 8.02 -25.30
N SER A 700 -18.67 6.96 -24.67
CA SER A 700 -18.26 5.62 -25.02
C SER A 700 -19.34 4.60 -24.64
N ILE A 701 -19.18 3.37 -25.13
CA ILE A 701 -20.08 2.27 -24.82
C ILE A 701 -19.33 1.28 -23.95
N PHE A 702 -19.84 1.10 -22.75
CA PHE A 702 -19.27 0.12 -21.80
C PHE A 702 -19.36 -1.29 -22.38
N TYR A 703 -18.54 -2.23 -21.91
CA TYR A 703 -18.50 -3.58 -22.43
C TYR A 703 -19.82 -4.37 -22.30
N ASP A 704 -20.78 -3.87 -21.51
CA ASP A 704 -22.15 -4.43 -21.43
C ASP A 704 -23.16 -3.70 -22.33
N GLY A 705 -22.69 -2.76 -23.19
CA GLY A 705 -23.44 -2.01 -24.17
C GLY A 705 -24.17 -0.77 -23.69
N THR A 706 -23.94 -0.42 -22.44
CA THR A 706 -24.53 0.80 -21.91
C THR A 706 -23.65 2.02 -22.21
N PRO A 707 -24.25 3.18 -22.57
CA PRO A 707 -23.47 4.41 -22.75
C PRO A 707 -22.92 4.90 -21.41
N ILE A 708 -21.67 5.35 -21.44
CA ILE A 708 -20.99 6.04 -20.34
C ILE A 708 -20.29 7.27 -20.91
N THR A 709 -20.29 8.37 -20.16
CA THR A 709 -19.72 9.64 -20.61
C THR A 709 -18.83 10.27 -19.52
N THR A 710 -19.17 10.07 -18.26
CA THR A 710 -18.53 10.74 -17.11
C THR A 710 -17.92 9.74 -16.14
N PRO A 711 -16.99 10.18 -15.27
CA PRO A 711 -16.50 9.36 -14.17
C PRO A 711 -17.62 8.86 -13.24
N ALA A 712 -18.68 9.66 -13.07
CA ALA A 712 -19.85 9.29 -12.28
C ALA A 712 -20.63 8.13 -12.92
N ASP A 713 -20.84 8.18 -14.26
CA ASP A 713 -21.48 7.08 -15.00
C ASP A 713 -20.69 5.79 -14.85
N LEU A 714 -19.36 5.87 -15.01
CA LEU A 714 -18.47 4.72 -14.83
C LEU A 714 -18.59 4.13 -13.41
N SER A 715 -18.52 4.98 -12.38
CA SER A 715 -18.68 4.55 -10.98
C SER A 715 -20.03 3.86 -10.76
N GLN A 716 -21.12 4.43 -11.26
CA GLN A 716 -22.44 3.84 -11.17
C GLN A 716 -22.51 2.48 -11.88
N LYS A 717 -21.95 2.36 -13.08
CA LYS A 717 -21.94 1.10 -13.82
C LYS A 717 -21.16 0.00 -13.15
N LEU A 718 -20.01 0.32 -12.56
CA LEU A 718 -19.24 -0.63 -11.76
C LEU A 718 -20.04 -1.13 -10.56
N LEU A 719 -20.81 -0.25 -9.91
CA LEU A 719 -21.62 -0.59 -8.73
C LEU A 719 -22.95 -1.30 -9.06
N GLU A 720 -23.42 -1.29 -10.31
CA GLU A 720 -24.55 -2.14 -10.73
C GLU A 720 -24.21 -3.63 -10.66
N ARG A 721 -22.91 -3.96 -10.72
CA ARG A 721 -22.37 -5.33 -10.57
C ARG A 721 -21.23 -5.35 -9.56
N PRO A 722 -21.49 -5.15 -8.26
CA PRO A 722 -20.44 -4.92 -7.27
C PRO A 722 -19.63 -6.18 -6.91
N ILE A 723 -20.16 -7.37 -7.20
CA ILE A 723 -19.54 -8.65 -6.76
C ILE A 723 -18.09 -8.81 -7.25
N PRO A 724 -17.71 -8.50 -8.49
CA PRO A 724 -16.31 -8.56 -8.94
C PRO A 724 -15.40 -7.63 -8.13
N LEU A 725 -15.83 -6.39 -7.87
CA LEU A 725 -15.10 -5.40 -7.05
C LEU A 725 -14.87 -5.93 -5.63
N ILE A 726 -15.93 -6.40 -4.99
CA ILE A 726 -15.92 -6.89 -3.61
C ILE A 726 -15.07 -8.16 -3.50
N ARG A 727 -15.18 -9.04 -4.47
CA ARG A 727 -14.40 -10.28 -4.54
C ARG A 727 -12.91 -9.98 -4.71
N GLN A 728 -12.54 -9.07 -5.61
CA GLN A 728 -11.16 -8.67 -5.84
C GLN A 728 -10.55 -8.01 -4.60
N PHE A 729 -11.28 -7.11 -3.96
CA PHE A 729 -10.88 -6.53 -2.68
C PHE A 729 -10.64 -7.62 -1.62
N THR A 730 -11.57 -8.58 -1.49
CA THR A 730 -11.46 -9.68 -0.52
C THR A 730 -10.25 -10.57 -0.79
N GLN A 731 -9.97 -10.89 -2.06
CA GLN A 731 -8.80 -11.68 -2.46
C GLN A 731 -7.50 -10.99 -2.10
N ASN A 732 -7.38 -9.70 -2.41
CA ASN A 732 -6.20 -8.92 -2.06
C ASN A 732 -6.02 -8.80 -0.54
N LEU A 733 -7.10 -8.55 0.20
CA LEU A 733 -7.05 -8.47 1.67
C LEU A 733 -6.63 -9.82 2.30
N MET A 734 -7.13 -10.94 1.76
CA MET A 734 -6.69 -12.28 2.16
C MET A 734 -5.23 -12.53 1.81
N ALA A 735 -4.79 -12.22 0.59
CA ALA A 735 -3.39 -12.40 0.18
C ALA A 735 -2.44 -11.66 1.12
N PHE A 736 -2.73 -10.39 1.38
CA PHE A 736 -1.96 -9.57 2.31
C PHE A 736 -1.95 -10.13 3.74
N GLY A 737 -3.13 -10.49 4.28
CA GLY A 737 -3.25 -11.01 5.64
C GLY A 737 -2.62 -12.39 5.84
N LEU A 738 -2.70 -13.26 4.82
CA LEU A 738 -2.12 -14.60 4.84
C LEU A 738 -0.62 -14.59 4.50
N GLY A 739 -0.13 -13.56 3.79
CA GLY A 739 1.24 -13.49 3.30
C GLY A 739 1.57 -14.57 2.28
N ARG A 740 0.58 -15.00 1.48
CA ARG A 740 0.71 -15.93 0.37
C ARG A 740 -0.28 -15.62 -0.76
N ARG A 741 -0.02 -16.13 -1.94
CA ARG A 741 -0.97 -16.01 -3.05
C ARG A 741 -2.27 -16.72 -2.72
N ILE A 742 -3.37 -16.17 -3.27
CA ILE A 742 -4.69 -16.78 -3.21
C ILE A 742 -4.88 -17.62 -4.48
N ASP A 743 -5.18 -18.87 -4.31
CA ASP A 743 -5.40 -19.83 -5.39
C ASP A 743 -6.90 -20.18 -5.56
N ALA A 744 -7.17 -21.15 -6.44
CA ALA A 744 -8.52 -21.58 -6.72
C ALA A 744 -9.19 -22.29 -5.51
N THR A 745 -8.42 -22.83 -4.60
CA THR A 745 -8.96 -23.54 -3.40
C THR A 745 -9.47 -22.55 -2.36
N ASP A 746 -8.87 -21.36 -2.28
CA ASP A 746 -9.26 -20.28 -1.37
C ASP A 746 -10.57 -19.58 -1.79
N GLN A 747 -11.00 -19.74 -3.05
CA GLN A 747 -12.14 -19.00 -3.59
C GLN A 747 -13.46 -19.30 -2.87
N SER A 748 -13.58 -20.49 -2.29
CA SER A 748 -14.71 -20.83 -1.42
C SER A 748 -14.76 -19.94 -0.18
N THR A 749 -13.61 -19.65 0.43
CA THR A 749 -13.51 -18.76 1.60
C THR A 749 -13.69 -17.30 1.20
N VAL A 750 -13.17 -16.88 0.04
CA VAL A 750 -13.48 -15.55 -0.53
C VAL A 750 -14.98 -15.34 -0.65
N ARG A 751 -15.72 -16.29 -1.27
CA ARG A 751 -17.19 -16.22 -1.38
C ARG A 751 -17.91 -16.17 -0.03
N LYS A 752 -17.44 -16.94 0.97
CA LYS A 752 -18.01 -16.90 2.34
C LYS A 752 -17.83 -15.51 2.97
N ILE A 753 -16.64 -14.90 2.82
CA ILE A 753 -16.35 -13.58 3.36
C ILE A 753 -17.21 -12.52 2.67
N VAL A 754 -17.33 -12.56 1.34
CA VAL A 754 -18.20 -11.68 0.55
C VAL A 754 -19.65 -11.77 1.03
N ALA A 755 -20.19 -12.98 1.17
CA ALA A 755 -21.55 -13.20 1.64
C ALA A 755 -21.78 -12.76 3.11
N ALA A 756 -20.75 -12.84 3.97
CA ALA A 756 -20.81 -12.33 5.32
C ALA A 756 -20.75 -10.79 5.36
N ALA A 757 -19.96 -10.18 4.49
CA ALA A 757 -19.87 -8.73 4.35
C ALA A 757 -21.17 -8.13 3.80
N GLU A 758 -21.82 -8.79 2.83
CA GLU A 758 -23.12 -8.38 2.27
C GLU A 758 -24.18 -8.22 3.37
N LYS A 759 -24.25 -9.16 4.30
CA LYS A 759 -25.17 -9.10 5.45
C LYS A 759 -24.91 -7.95 6.43
N ASN A 760 -23.76 -7.31 6.31
CA ASN A 760 -23.31 -6.19 7.13
C ASN A 760 -23.03 -4.93 6.27
N ASP A 761 -23.78 -4.73 5.19
CA ASP A 761 -23.70 -3.56 4.30
C ASP A 761 -22.27 -3.31 3.78
N TYR A 762 -21.49 -4.37 3.56
CA TYR A 762 -20.10 -4.32 3.10
C TYR A 762 -19.19 -3.43 3.96
N ARG A 763 -19.40 -3.38 5.27
CA ARG A 763 -18.53 -2.62 6.19
C ARG A 763 -17.13 -3.19 6.24
N MET A 764 -16.14 -2.29 6.33
CA MET A 764 -14.71 -2.64 6.32
C MET A 764 -14.35 -3.65 7.42
N SER A 765 -14.90 -3.48 8.64
CA SER A 765 -14.65 -4.42 9.75
C SER A 765 -15.13 -5.83 9.44
N SER A 766 -16.19 -6.00 8.64
CA SER A 766 -16.72 -7.32 8.28
C SER A 766 -15.71 -8.13 7.45
N PHE A 767 -15.03 -7.51 6.51
CA PHE A 767 -13.99 -8.17 5.71
C PHE A 767 -12.80 -8.57 6.57
N ILE A 768 -12.22 -7.63 7.31
CA ILE A 768 -11.02 -7.83 8.13
C ILE A 768 -11.28 -8.90 9.21
N LEU A 769 -12.44 -8.82 9.86
CA LEU A 769 -12.85 -9.80 10.87
C LEU A 769 -13.00 -11.20 10.28
N ASN A 770 -13.66 -11.34 9.13
CA ASN A 770 -13.89 -12.67 8.55
C ASN A 770 -12.59 -13.25 7.94
N VAL A 771 -11.64 -12.43 7.47
CA VAL A 771 -10.28 -12.90 7.14
C VAL A 771 -9.61 -13.47 8.39
N ALA A 772 -9.57 -12.71 9.50
CA ALA A 772 -8.93 -13.14 10.74
C ALA A 772 -9.59 -14.39 11.37
N MET A 773 -10.89 -14.61 11.09
CA MET A 773 -11.67 -15.76 11.58
C MET A 773 -11.64 -16.97 10.66
N SER A 774 -11.08 -16.86 9.46
CA SER A 774 -11.03 -17.95 8.48
C SER A 774 -10.07 -19.07 8.92
N ASP A 775 -10.28 -20.25 8.39
CA ASP A 775 -9.40 -21.39 8.64
C ASP A 775 -8.01 -21.14 8.03
N GLU A 776 -7.94 -20.51 6.89
CA GLU A 776 -6.69 -20.12 6.19
C GLU A 776 -5.82 -19.18 7.04
N PHE A 777 -6.44 -18.34 7.87
CA PHE A 777 -5.72 -17.44 8.79
C PHE A 777 -5.31 -18.12 10.09
N ARG A 778 -6.08 -19.11 10.56
CA ARG A 778 -5.93 -19.74 11.90
C ARG A 778 -5.25 -21.10 11.88
N LYS A 779 -5.17 -21.71 10.71
CA LYS A 779 -4.61 -23.06 10.53
C LYS A 779 -3.49 -23.00 9.49
N LYS A 780 -2.72 -24.08 9.41
CA LYS A 780 -1.66 -24.29 8.44
C LYS A 780 -1.57 -25.77 8.10
N LYS A 781 -1.15 -26.06 6.89
CA LYS A 781 -0.79 -27.42 6.45
C LYS A 781 0.71 -27.60 6.63
N ALA A 782 1.14 -28.68 7.25
CA ALA A 782 2.53 -29.04 7.45
C ALA A 782 3.23 -29.31 6.10
N ILE A 783 4.46 -28.84 5.96
CA ILE A 783 5.22 -28.89 4.70
C ILE A 783 6.16 -30.10 4.72
N TYR A 784 6.35 -30.76 3.57
CA TYR A 784 7.44 -31.72 3.40
C TYR A 784 8.78 -30.96 3.37
N ALA A 785 9.80 -31.49 4.06
CA ALA A 785 11.13 -30.86 4.08
C ALA A 785 11.75 -30.70 2.68
N GLU A 786 11.37 -31.53 1.73
CA GLU A 786 11.80 -31.48 0.33
C GLU A 786 11.15 -30.32 -0.46
N GLU A 787 9.95 -29.88 -0.11
CA GLU A 787 9.29 -28.71 -0.77
C GLU A 787 9.98 -27.39 -0.43
N ILE A 788 10.70 -27.32 0.69
CA ILE A 788 11.42 -26.09 1.08
C ILE A 788 12.64 -25.85 0.18
N THR A 789 13.17 -26.89 -0.45
CA THR A 789 14.44 -26.81 -1.22
C THR A 789 14.25 -26.61 -2.73
N LEU A 790 13.12 -26.96 -3.30
CA LEU A 790 12.92 -26.98 -4.77
C LEU A 790 12.25 -25.73 -5.34
N ASP A 791 11.30 -25.12 -4.62
CA ASP A 791 10.60 -23.91 -5.12
C ASP A 791 11.42 -22.61 -5.02
N ASN A 792 12.53 -22.63 -4.27
CA ASN A 792 13.41 -21.45 -4.09
C ASN A 792 14.63 -21.42 -5.03
N VAL A 793 14.80 -22.39 -5.94
CA VAL A 793 16.00 -22.49 -6.80
C VAL A 793 15.68 -22.30 -8.29
N VAL A 794 14.42 -22.36 -8.70
CA VAL A 794 14.04 -22.21 -10.12
C VAL A 794 12.93 -21.18 -10.28
N HIS A 795 13.33 -19.92 -10.33
CA HIS A 795 12.63 -18.87 -11.13
C HIS A 795 13.53 -17.65 -11.26
#